data_038bca605a3d745ff2d9a78b6dc955dd
#
_entry.id   038bca605a3d745ff2d9a78b6dc955dd
#
_cell.length_a   1.000
_cell.length_b   1.000
_cell.length_c   1.000
_cell.angle_alpha   90.00
_cell.angle_beta   90.00
_cell.angle_gamma   90.00
#
_symmetry.space_group_name_H-M   'P 1'
#
loop_
_entity.id
_entity.type
_entity.pdbx_description
1 polymer ?
#
loop_
_entity_poly.entity_id
_entity_poly.type
_entity_poly.pdbx_seq_one_letter_code
_entity_poly.pdbx_strand_id
1 'polypeptide(L)'
;MRTASLLGLAVALFLFSGTATTQEPGKAQPVKPVDVYKQFRELVNEGRYDLASGYLKGFLESNPSDADYLEIERLYGPLTFQALRNIPKWSDEPAADKKARENVDAVVNRSKAITEKLLRDPARIAKYVRNLGATYEERVFAEQELRRTGDYAIPFLVDAYRGNPLPEHAAGILGSILKTDPPSIAAWVAALDGLSPEQQYGVLSTISSRPDSLTLLTSAQTDFRGWLWRIAAKPKDENASYNKFATGLLSKIYAGGVQGSPPEVELVALARPFYERRARFDSTRTNPDGSPATVPLWTWDEKTNKLVKLEDVQVGTAEEYFGLRYARWALEQAPDPEIAALEKQLAGQPVDAMKPERDRLAALKLERAKKPYYEPAQRLIIALATERAVERGKFGEVSRTSPAVYQLLSDAPSSLLTDLLDQALAQKRTAQVLAYTQVLGDRADKDAASPRQGTPPKPSLFVRALNYPDPRVQIAAATAILRSPTPVESGVRARIVDVLRRAAGADGGGPKGSALIADPNRMRADNTSSILRGLGYDVEQFATGRDLLRRVSRASDFDLILIDHHTPNPELTDLVSHLRSDQNALRRPILVVASSNTVPAPSFEQLLLRFAVLIAATDTDLYEMPAPYVPDVRRPIEEVEAGRKANLALRDERFLDFADGKADRLTGIRNNGRIERLLRVVKSSGVIMSPSQEAMLKLRAEQITFAVLDAEYALTPESSPKTFARVADLNKRIILQPATKEEVQRVGVDSLMRLIERFEIDVSRNAAAQARYDMLRGKVDAVALGLKVISPRDYEAEAKASRLLRSYPGVAVIPEPFSRVGFEDDLRTAFQDPADAPRDPAEKLGGAKVAVEWLRKMAVGELTGFDIKPAEPELRGALASNDLADAAIEAVGRSPSAGAQESLVSVALNAGRPVPIRVKAADAAVRHIQAHGRLTAAALVGGVVDATKTEQNGEVRSKLFTLKGLLAYTQGGFITDLKNFNPPVAPPAPPKEPEKAPNPKKDPGN
;
A
#
# COMPACT_ATOMS: atom_id res chain seq x y z
N MET A 1 -0.07 -8.93 54.08
CA MET A 1 0.74 -8.47 52.96
C MET A 1 1.56 -7.23 53.29
N ARG A 2 2.25 -7.21 54.42
CA ARG A 2 3.13 -6.10 54.86
C ARG A 2 4.45 -6.57 55.47
N THR A 3 4.86 -7.83 55.20
CA THR A 3 6.07 -8.45 55.79
C THR A 3 7.15 -8.83 54.80
N ALA A 4 6.94 -8.60 53.48
CA ALA A 4 7.95 -8.92 52.44
C ALA A 4 8.90 -7.79 52.11
N SER A 5 8.63 -6.52 52.51
CA SER A 5 9.46 -5.35 52.17
C SER A 5 10.60 -5.10 53.16
N LEU A 6 10.66 -5.78 54.27
CA LEU A 6 11.72 -5.60 55.28
C LEU A 6 12.92 -6.53 55.13
N LEU A 7 12.78 -7.62 54.37
CA LEU A 7 13.93 -8.55 54.14
C LEU A 7 14.92 -8.06 53.08
N GLY A 8 14.51 -7.22 52.14
CA GLY A 8 15.40 -6.68 51.09
C GLY A 8 16.44 -5.67 51.64
N LEU A 9 16.09 -4.93 52.68
CA LEU A 9 16.98 -3.94 53.30
C LEU A 9 17.98 -4.59 54.25
N ALA A 10 17.67 -5.79 54.85
CA ALA A 10 18.54 -6.45 55.80
C ALA A 10 19.74 -7.15 55.14
N VAL A 11 19.62 -7.56 53.87
CA VAL A 11 20.72 -8.26 53.16
C VAL A 11 21.81 -7.29 52.69
N ALA A 12 21.47 -6.03 52.42
CA ALA A 12 22.46 -5.02 52.05
C ALA A 12 23.31 -4.53 53.25
N LEU A 13 22.85 -4.75 54.48
CA LEU A 13 23.56 -4.33 55.70
C LEU A 13 24.52 -5.42 56.26
N PHE A 14 24.43 -6.69 55.81
CA PHE A 14 25.26 -7.80 56.36
C PHE A 14 26.55 -8.10 55.61
N LEU A 15 26.85 -7.41 54.49
CA LEU A 15 28.09 -7.63 53.72
C LEU A 15 29.17 -6.61 54.00
N PHE A 16 29.00 -5.72 54.99
CA PHE A 16 30.01 -4.68 55.39
C PHE A 16 30.53 -4.86 56.84
N SER A 17 30.61 -6.07 57.37
CA SER A 17 31.24 -6.34 58.65
C SER A 17 32.66 -6.92 58.48
N GLY A 18 33.57 -6.11 58.12
CA GLY A 18 35.00 -6.39 58.14
C GLY A 18 35.79 -5.16 58.59
N THR A 19 36.26 -5.18 59.86
CA THR A 19 37.12 -4.21 60.59
C THR A 19 36.44 -3.03 61.20
N ALA A 20 36.20 -3.12 62.52
CA ALA A 20 35.77 -2.05 63.38
C ALA A 20 36.87 -1.01 63.57
N THR A 21 36.62 0.20 63.05
CA THR A 21 37.14 1.42 63.67
C THR A 21 35.93 2.34 63.91
N THR A 22 35.72 2.68 65.17
CA THR A 22 34.69 3.56 65.66
C THR A 22 34.83 4.95 65.04
N GLN A 23 33.97 5.28 64.06
CA GLN A 23 33.71 6.62 63.66
C GLN A 23 32.18 6.84 63.73
N GLU A 24 31.81 8.07 64.13
CA GLU A 24 30.45 8.55 64.37
C GLU A 24 29.55 8.29 63.16
N PRO A 25 28.20 8.21 63.30
CA PRO A 25 27.29 7.91 62.24
C PRO A 25 27.19 9.07 61.24
N GLY A 26 28.17 9.13 60.34
CA GLY A 26 28.13 9.97 59.16
C GLY A 26 27.03 9.43 58.21
N LYS A 27 26.21 10.35 57.68
CA LYS A 27 25.19 10.09 56.64
C LYS A 27 25.78 9.14 55.59
N ALA A 28 25.20 7.98 55.40
CA ALA A 28 25.55 7.03 54.34
C ALA A 28 25.54 7.80 52.99
N GLN A 29 26.75 7.92 52.37
CA GLN A 29 26.83 8.54 51.06
C GLN A 29 26.00 7.69 50.10
N PRO A 30 25.14 8.32 49.26
CA PRO A 30 24.37 7.57 48.28
C PRO A 30 25.33 6.84 47.35
N VAL A 31 25.15 5.52 47.23
CA VAL A 31 25.95 4.67 46.33
C VAL A 31 25.75 5.18 44.91
N LYS A 32 26.81 5.48 44.19
CA LYS A 32 26.69 5.98 42.82
C LYS A 32 26.07 4.92 41.89
N PRO A 33 25.15 5.31 41.01
CA PRO A 33 24.51 4.36 40.07
C PRO A 33 25.53 3.53 39.28
N VAL A 34 26.65 4.11 38.90
CA VAL A 34 27.76 3.46 38.17
C VAL A 34 28.37 2.30 39.00
N ASP A 35 28.51 2.46 40.30
CA ASP A 35 29.05 1.44 41.19
C ASP A 35 28.05 0.28 41.37
N VAL A 36 26.75 0.57 41.43
CA VAL A 36 25.69 -0.43 41.45
C VAL A 36 25.72 -1.27 40.15
N TYR A 37 25.89 -0.60 39.00
CA TYR A 37 25.98 -1.28 37.71
C TYR A 37 27.27 -2.13 37.59
N LYS A 38 28.37 -1.67 38.17
CA LYS A 38 29.61 -2.47 38.23
C LYS A 38 29.40 -3.80 38.97
N GLN A 39 28.79 -3.76 40.14
CA GLN A 39 28.46 -4.98 40.91
C GLN A 39 27.49 -5.88 40.16
N PHE A 40 26.49 -5.28 39.53
CA PHE A 40 25.61 -6.00 38.61
C PHE A 40 26.37 -6.78 37.55
N ARG A 41 27.33 -6.13 36.87
CA ARG A 41 28.13 -6.78 35.82
C ARG A 41 29.05 -7.90 36.35
N GLU A 42 29.59 -7.73 37.51
CA GLU A 42 30.42 -8.77 38.17
C GLU A 42 29.56 -10.04 38.40
N LEU A 43 28.34 -9.90 38.91
CA LEU A 43 27.40 -11.00 39.13
C LEU A 43 26.92 -11.64 37.80
N VAL A 44 26.76 -10.88 36.78
CA VAL A 44 26.44 -11.39 35.41
C VAL A 44 27.61 -12.25 34.90
N ASN A 45 28.83 -11.77 35.04
CA ASN A 45 30.04 -12.53 34.62
C ASN A 45 30.23 -13.81 35.42
N GLU A 46 29.80 -13.84 36.69
CA GLU A 46 29.81 -15.04 37.57
C GLU A 46 28.65 -15.98 37.28
N GLY A 47 27.73 -15.64 36.38
CA GLY A 47 26.53 -16.42 36.09
C GLY A 47 25.45 -16.38 37.19
N ARG A 48 25.58 -15.49 38.18
CA ARG A 48 24.65 -15.32 39.32
C ARG A 48 23.47 -14.38 38.96
N TYR A 49 22.70 -14.79 37.96
CA TYR A 49 21.66 -13.96 37.34
C TYR A 49 20.53 -13.53 38.29
N ASP A 50 20.18 -14.38 39.30
CA ASP A 50 19.12 -14.06 40.26
C ASP A 50 19.49 -12.86 41.16
N LEU A 51 20.76 -12.83 41.63
CA LEU A 51 21.28 -11.69 42.36
C LEU A 51 21.51 -10.46 41.46
N ALA A 52 22.04 -10.69 40.28
CA ALA A 52 22.21 -9.61 39.28
C ALA A 52 20.88 -8.90 38.97
N SER A 53 19.77 -9.62 38.84
CA SER A 53 18.44 -9.01 38.63
C SER A 53 18.06 -8.02 39.75
N GLY A 54 18.40 -8.35 41.02
CA GLY A 54 18.20 -7.45 42.15
C GLY A 54 19.01 -6.15 42.05
N TYR A 55 20.29 -6.26 41.64
CA TYR A 55 21.14 -5.10 41.41
C TYR A 55 20.73 -4.25 40.23
N LEU A 56 20.25 -4.86 39.14
CA LEU A 56 19.70 -4.12 38.00
C LEU A 56 18.45 -3.33 38.39
N LYS A 57 17.58 -3.93 39.21
CA LYS A 57 16.43 -3.23 39.80
C LYS A 57 16.88 -2.06 40.68
N GLY A 58 17.87 -2.27 41.57
CA GLY A 58 18.46 -1.23 42.42
C GLY A 58 19.08 -0.09 41.60
N PHE A 59 19.72 -0.41 40.49
CA PHE A 59 20.23 0.57 39.53
C PHE A 59 19.09 1.46 38.98
N LEU A 60 18.00 0.86 38.53
CA LEU A 60 16.84 1.63 38.04
C LEU A 60 16.17 2.47 39.13
N GLU A 61 16.03 1.91 40.34
CA GLU A 61 15.44 2.60 41.50
C GLU A 61 16.33 3.78 41.99
N SER A 62 17.64 3.74 41.74
CA SER A 62 18.53 4.86 42.01
C SER A 62 18.34 6.05 41.05
N ASN A 63 17.46 5.91 40.05
CA ASN A 63 17.17 6.91 39.02
C ASN A 63 18.43 7.47 38.38
N PRO A 64 19.25 6.64 37.69
CA PRO A 64 20.51 7.05 37.10
C PRO A 64 20.32 8.17 36.07
N SER A 65 21.22 9.13 36.09
CA SER A 65 21.22 10.23 35.15
C SER A 65 21.67 9.80 33.76
N ASP A 66 21.41 10.65 32.74
CA ASP A 66 21.92 10.43 31.38
C ASP A 66 23.47 10.31 31.38
N ALA A 67 24.16 11.04 32.27
CA ALA A 67 25.62 10.99 32.44
C ALA A 67 26.09 9.63 32.97
N ASP A 68 25.34 9.01 33.91
CA ASP A 68 25.71 7.70 34.46
C ASP A 68 25.61 6.62 33.37
N TYR A 69 24.58 6.66 32.50
CA TYR A 69 24.46 5.74 31.38
C TYR A 69 25.64 5.89 30.39
N LEU A 70 25.99 7.12 30.05
CA LEU A 70 27.11 7.39 29.12
C LEU A 70 28.46 7.00 29.73
N GLU A 71 28.65 7.16 31.03
CA GLU A 71 29.85 6.72 31.73
C GLU A 71 29.95 5.20 31.74
N ILE A 72 28.85 4.49 31.95
CA ILE A 72 28.80 3.02 31.87
C ILE A 72 29.13 2.55 30.45
N GLU A 73 28.56 3.16 29.39
CA GLU A 73 28.91 2.84 28.02
C GLU A 73 30.37 3.12 27.69
N ARG A 74 30.95 4.17 28.26
CA ARG A 74 32.38 4.49 28.12
C ARG A 74 33.28 3.44 28.78
N LEU A 75 32.90 2.94 29.96
CA LEU A 75 33.68 1.96 30.72
C LEU A 75 33.59 0.55 30.15
N TYR A 76 32.42 0.17 29.63
CA TYR A 76 32.13 -1.24 29.29
C TYR A 76 31.81 -1.43 27.80
N GLY A 77 31.78 -0.40 27.00
CA GLY A 77 31.53 -0.40 25.57
C GLY A 77 30.09 -0.05 25.18
N PRO A 78 29.88 0.41 23.92
CA PRO A 78 28.64 0.99 23.44
C PRO A 78 27.46 0.00 23.35
N LEU A 79 27.74 -1.30 23.37
CA LEU A 79 26.71 -2.36 23.31
C LEU A 79 26.44 -2.99 24.69
N THR A 80 26.99 -2.43 25.77
CA THR A 80 26.94 -3.05 27.10
C THR A 80 25.49 -3.30 27.58
N PHE A 81 24.58 -2.38 27.32
CA PHE A 81 23.18 -2.54 27.69
C PHE A 81 22.42 -3.46 26.72
N GLN A 82 22.71 -3.40 25.42
CA GLN A 82 22.07 -4.27 24.42
C GLN A 82 22.43 -5.74 24.63
N ALA A 83 23.66 -6.01 25.07
CA ALA A 83 24.12 -7.36 25.38
C ALA A 83 23.32 -8.05 26.50
N LEU A 84 22.61 -7.28 27.35
CA LEU A 84 21.78 -7.85 28.41
C LEU A 84 20.59 -8.66 27.87
N ARG A 85 20.07 -8.30 26.69
CA ARG A 85 19.00 -9.06 26.03
C ARG A 85 19.43 -10.45 25.56
N ASN A 86 20.73 -10.66 25.40
CA ASN A 86 21.28 -11.94 24.96
C ASN A 86 21.54 -12.91 26.13
N ILE A 87 21.21 -12.51 27.37
CA ILE A 87 21.34 -13.38 28.55
C ILE A 87 20.13 -14.31 28.62
N PRO A 88 20.33 -15.65 28.58
CA PRO A 88 19.23 -16.62 28.41
C PRO A 88 18.12 -16.50 29.45
N LYS A 89 18.45 -16.21 30.72
CA LYS A 89 17.46 -16.05 31.82
C LYS A 89 16.60 -14.79 31.72
N TRP A 90 16.97 -13.83 30.88
CA TRP A 90 16.25 -12.56 30.68
C TRP A 90 15.71 -12.42 29.25
N SER A 91 15.93 -13.42 28.43
CA SER A 91 15.32 -13.58 27.11
C SER A 91 13.90 -14.15 27.22
N ASP A 92 13.22 -14.32 26.11
CA ASP A 92 11.78 -14.58 25.97
C ASP A 92 11.20 -15.87 26.62
N GLU A 93 11.84 -16.52 27.55
CA GLU A 93 11.30 -17.76 28.17
C GLU A 93 10.06 -17.52 29.03
N PRO A 94 9.01 -18.34 28.87
CA PRO A 94 7.74 -18.19 29.60
C PRO A 94 7.87 -18.40 31.13
N ALA A 95 8.94 -18.98 31.60
CA ALA A 95 9.19 -19.32 33.02
C ALA A 95 10.17 -18.37 33.70
N ALA A 96 10.86 -17.51 32.95
CA ALA A 96 11.85 -16.63 33.51
C ALA A 96 11.23 -15.32 33.98
N ASP A 97 11.86 -14.73 34.92
CA ASP A 97 11.52 -13.55 35.63
C ASP A 97 11.05 -12.41 34.73
N LYS A 98 9.75 -12.37 34.44
CA LYS A 98 9.12 -11.31 33.64
C LYS A 98 9.53 -9.91 34.12
N LYS A 99 9.74 -9.73 35.42
CA LYS A 99 10.18 -8.46 36.01
C LYS A 99 11.65 -8.16 35.67
N ALA A 100 12.51 -9.18 35.65
CA ALA A 100 13.91 -8.97 35.27
C ALA A 100 14.04 -8.55 33.81
N ARG A 101 13.24 -9.16 32.94
CA ARG A 101 13.14 -8.76 31.53
C ARG A 101 12.61 -7.33 31.36
N GLU A 102 11.53 -6.99 32.06
CA GLU A 102 10.99 -5.62 32.06
C GLU A 102 12.07 -4.59 32.49
N ASN A 103 12.90 -4.95 33.49
CA ASN A 103 14.02 -4.11 33.93
C ASN A 103 15.12 -4.02 32.86
N VAL A 104 15.48 -5.13 32.20
CA VAL A 104 16.44 -5.12 31.09
C VAL A 104 15.94 -4.26 29.96
N ASP A 105 14.67 -4.41 29.56
CA ASP A 105 14.07 -3.60 28.50
C ASP A 105 14.03 -2.11 28.88
N ALA A 106 13.71 -1.80 30.14
CA ALA A 106 13.73 -0.43 30.62
C ALA A 106 15.14 0.21 30.51
N VAL A 107 16.17 -0.52 30.92
CA VAL A 107 17.57 -0.05 30.84
C VAL A 107 18.01 0.11 29.38
N VAL A 108 17.74 -0.88 28.53
CA VAL A 108 18.12 -0.85 27.10
C VAL A 108 17.41 0.28 26.38
N ASN A 109 16.10 0.44 26.59
CA ASN A 109 15.32 1.50 25.95
C ASN A 109 15.78 2.88 26.44
N ARG A 110 16.07 3.00 27.73
CA ARG A 110 16.61 4.25 28.29
C ARG A 110 17.98 4.59 27.72
N SER A 111 18.91 3.62 27.68
CA SER A 111 20.24 3.80 27.06
C SER A 111 20.12 4.19 25.60
N LYS A 112 19.25 3.52 24.84
CA LYS A 112 18.99 3.86 23.44
C LYS A 112 18.50 5.30 23.29
N ALA A 113 17.51 5.69 24.08
CA ALA A 113 16.97 7.06 24.06
C ALA A 113 18.05 8.12 24.41
N ILE A 114 18.92 7.83 25.38
CA ILE A 114 20.04 8.70 25.77
C ILE A 114 21.06 8.83 24.65
N THR A 115 21.44 7.70 24.05
CA THR A 115 22.39 7.66 22.92
C THR A 115 21.83 8.42 21.73
N GLU A 116 20.55 8.21 21.38
CA GLU A 116 19.88 8.97 20.33
C GLU A 116 19.83 10.46 20.63
N LYS A 117 19.49 10.84 21.86
CA LYS A 117 19.50 12.24 22.31
C LYS A 117 20.90 12.85 22.20
N LEU A 118 21.93 12.11 22.62
CA LEU A 118 23.33 12.56 22.51
C LEU A 118 23.77 12.72 21.06
N LEU A 119 23.44 11.73 20.21
CA LEU A 119 23.76 11.79 18.77
C LEU A 119 23.05 12.94 18.06
N ARG A 120 21.86 13.29 18.53
CA ARG A 120 21.05 14.40 17.98
C ARG A 120 21.34 15.75 18.64
N ASP A 121 22.20 15.82 19.65
CA ASP A 121 22.51 17.08 20.34
C ASP A 121 23.20 18.08 19.39
N PRO A 122 22.52 19.20 19.06
CA PRO A 122 23.05 20.22 18.15
C PRO A 122 24.36 20.84 18.61
N ALA A 123 24.53 21.06 19.92
CA ALA A 123 25.72 21.65 20.45
C ALA A 123 26.94 20.74 20.29
N ARG A 124 26.75 19.46 20.55
CA ARG A 124 27.78 18.43 20.33
C ARG A 124 28.16 18.33 18.85
N ILE A 125 27.19 18.23 17.96
CA ILE A 125 27.44 18.15 16.53
C ILE A 125 28.18 19.40 16.04
N ALA A 126 27.71 20.60 16.39
CA ALA A 126 28.34 21.85 16.00
C ALA A 126 29.80 21.96 16.53
N LYS A 127 30.10 21.40 17.72
CA LYS A 127 31.48 21.34 18.24
C LYS A 127 32.36 20.51 17.31
N TYR A 128 31.93 19.29 16.93
CA TYR A 128 32.75 18.43 16.08
C TYR A 128 32.87 18.97 14.66
N VAL A 129 31.82 19.60 14.12
CA VAL A 129 31.91 20.28 12.84
C VAL A 129 33.00 21.38 12.86
N ARG A 130 33.07 22.19 13.92
CA ARG A 130 34.14 23.18 14.06
C ARG A 130 35.52 22.56 14.16
N ASN A 131 35.65 21.41 14.86
CA ASN A 131 36.92 20.73 15.07
C ASN A 131 37.45 20.07 13.78
N LEU A 132 36.69 20.00 12.71
CA LEU A 132 37.20 19.58 11.40
C LEU A 132 38.25 20.51 10.81
N GLY A 133 38.27 21.80 11.26
CA GLY A 133 39.30 22.78 10.90
C GLY A 133 40.39 22.93 11.94
N ALA A 134 40.44 22.11 13.00
CA ALA A 134 41.41 22.20 14.10
C ALA A 134 42.66 21.32 13.84
N THR A 135 43.39 20.94 14.90
CA THR A 135 44.57 20.07 14.83
C THR A 135 44.28 18.73 14.22
N TYR A 136 45.29 17.98 13.78
CA TYR A 136 45.11 16.68 13.16
C TYR A 136 44.36 15.69 14.07
N GLU A 137 44.74 15.62 15.35
CA GLU A 137 44.13 14.72 16.33
C GLU A 137 42.65 15.06 16.58
N GLU A 138 42.38 16.37 16.77
CA GLU A 138 40.99 16.85 16.95
C GLU A 138 40.12 16.61 15.74
N ARG A 139 40.66 16.77 14.54
CA ARG A 139 39.98 16.49 13.30
C ARG A 139 39.65 15.00 13.16
N VAL A 140 40.61 14.12 13.38
CA VAL A 140 40.38 12.66 13.30
C VAL A 140 39.33 12.22 14.31
N PHE A 141 39.39 12.75 15.55
CA PHE A 141 38.37 12.46 16.55
C PHE A 141 36.99 12.99 16.14
N ALA A 142 36.93 14.22 15.64
CA ALA A 142 35.69 14.83 15.16
C ALA A 142 35.06 14.05 13.99
N GLU A 143 35.87 13.62 13.04
CA GLU A 143 35.42 12.77 11.93
C GLU A 143 34.79 11.44 12.41
N GLN A 144 35.41 10.78 13.41
CA GLN A 144 34.86 9.55 13.99
C GLN A 144 33.53 9.79 14.68
N GLU A 145 33.43 10.87 15.46
CA GLU A 145 32.19 11.22 16.18
C GLU A 145 31.06 11.67 15.25
N LEU A 146 31.37 12.42 14.18
CA LEU A 146 30.41 12.80 13.16
C LEU A 146 29.93 11.59 12.34
N ARG A 147 30.84 10.64 12.03
CA ARG A 147 30.47 9.38 11.39
C ARG A 147 29.52 8.57 12.28
N ARG A 148 29.79 8.48 13.59
CA ARG A 148 28.90 7.84 14.56
C ARG A 148 27.54 8.54 14.65
N THR A 149 27.49 9.85 14.48
CA THR A 149 26.26 10.65 14.45
C THR A 149 25.42 10.35 13.18
N GLY A 150 26.07 9.94 12.09
CA GLY A 150 25.41 9.57 10.84
C GLY A 150 24.66 10.74 10.20
N ASP A 151 23.47 10.48 9.71
CA ASP A 151 22.64 11.43 8.96
C ASP A 151 22.36 12.75 9.70
N TYR A 152 22.30 12.73 11.03
CA TYR A 152 22.03 13.93 11.82
C TYR A 152 23.16 14.97 11.77
N ALA A 153 24.38 14.56 11.41
CA ALA A 153 25.50 15.46 11.27
C ALA A 153 25.47 16.27 9.97
N ILE A 154 24.86 15.73 8.90
CA ILE A 154 24.98 16.28 7.56
C ILE A 154 24.39 17.69 7.42
N PRO A 155 23.21 18.02 7.97
CA PRO A 155 22.69 19.38 7.92
C PRO A 155 23.67 20.42 8.52
N PHE A 156 24.35 20.08 9.62
CA PHE A 156 25.33 20.97 10.26
C PHE A 156 26.61 21.12 9.43
N LEU A 157 27.05 20.03 8.79
CA LEU A 157 28.18 20.06 7.86
C LEU A 157 27.87 20.94 6.64
N VAL A 158 26.68 20.83 6.10
CA VAL A 158 26.20 21.62 4.96
C VAL A 158 26.11 23.10 5.34
N ASP A 159 25.53 23.42 6.51
CA ASP A 159 25.43 24.81 6.99
C ASP A 159 26.81 25.42 7.20
N ALA A 160 27.75 24.66 7.77
CA ALA A 160 29.13 25.10 7.95
C ALA A 160 29.86 25.32 6.61
N TYR A 161 29.64 24.46 5.64
CA TYR A 161 30.24 24.54 4.30
C TYR A 161 29.71 25.76 3.52
N ARG A 162 28.41 26.01 3.63
CA ARG A 162 27.75 27.19 3.03
C ARG A 162 28.26 28.53 3.60
N GLY A 163 28.71 28.53 4.85
CA GLY A 163 29.25 29.69 5.50
C GLY A 163 30.62 30.18 4.94
N ASN A 164 31.10 29.63 3.84
CA ASN A 164 32.40 29.90 3.25
C ASN A 164 33.54 29.73 4.28
N PRO A 165 33.74 28.54 4.81
CA PRO A 165 34.76 28.31 5.82
C PRO A 165 36.18 28.48 5.25
N LEU A 166 37.16 28.62 6.13
CA LEU A 166 38.57 28.62 5.74
C LEU A 166 38.91 27.35 4.93
N PRO A 167 39.90 27.41 4.01
CA PRO A 167 40.22 26.28 3.13
C PRO A 167 40.49 24.96 3.84
N GLU A 168 41.18 24.97 4.98
CA GLU A 168 41.47 23.78 5.79
C GLU A 168 40.19 23.18 6.38
N HIS A 169 39.26 24.02 6.86
CA HIS A 169 37.98 23.58 7.38
C HIS A 169 37.08 23.07 6.26
N ALA A 170 37.06 23.75 5.11
CA ALA A 170 36.36 23.26 3.91
C ALA A 170 36.88 21.90 3.49
N ALA A 171 38.18 21.68 3.46
CA ALA A 171 38.84 20.41 3.16
C ALA A 171 38.44 19.31 4.18
N GLY A 172 38.36 19.65 5.47
CA GLY A 172 37.90 18.73 6.51
C GLY A 172 36.44 18.31 6.33
N ILE A 173 35.56 19.28 6.02
CA ILE A 173 34.14 19.00 5.74
C ILE A 173 34.00 18.11 4.49
N LEU A 174 34.65 18.44 3.39
CA LEU A 174 34.65 17.65 2.16
C LEU A 174 35.26 16.25 2.40
N GLY A 175 36.35 16.17 3.18
CA GLY A 175 36.95 14.90 3.57
C GLY A 175 35.99 13.97 4.33
N SER A 176 35.05 14.52 5.07
CA SER A 176 34.02 13.72 5.76
C SER A 176 33.10 12.98 4.78
N ILE A 177 32.87 13.55 3.59
CA ILE A 177 32.05 12.89 2.52
C ILE A 177 32.66 11.56 2.09
N LEU A 178 33.98 11.45 2.03
CA LEU A 178 34.67 10.22 1.66
C LEU A 178 34.45 9.07 2.66
N LYS A 179 34.14 9.39 3.90
CA LYS A 179 33.94 8.47 5.01
C LYS A 179 32.44 8.25 5.35
N THR A 180 31.56 8.97 4.66
CA THR A 180 30.10 8.86 4.82
C THR A 180 29.60 7.55 4.20
N ASP A 181 28.67 6.88 4.87
CA ASP A 181 28.04 5.66 4.34
C ASP A 181 27.23 5.95 3.05
N PRO A 182 27.22 5.04 2.06
CA PRO A 182 26.63 5.29 0.74
C PRO A 182 25.19 5.83 0.78
N PRO A 183 24.25 5.31 1.59
CA PRO A 183 22.89 5.85 1.64
C PRO A 183 22.81 7.32 2.12
N SER A 184 23.72 7.72 3.02
CA SER A 184 23.77 9.07 3.57
C SER A 184 24.33 10.10 2.56
N ILE A 185 24.93 9.66 1.45
CA ILE A 185 25.30 10.53 0.34
C ILE A 185 24.09 11.23 -0.28
N ALA A 186 22.91 10.65 -0.18
CA ALA A 186 21.65 11.27 -0.61
C ALA A 186 21.43 12.66 0.00
N ALA A 187 21.83 12.86 1.25
CA ALA A 187 21.77 14.16 1.91
C ALA A 187 22.69 15.21 1.27
N TRP A 188 23.90 14.82 0.88
CA TRP A 188 24.83 15.70 0.17
C TRP A 188 24.38 16.04 -1.25
N VAL A 189 23.77 15.06 -1.95
CA VAL A 189 23.17 15.29 -3.28
C VAL A 189 21.98 16.25 -3.18
N ALA A 190 21.15 16.12 -2.16
CA ALA A 190 20.05 17.05 -1.91
C ALA A 190 20.53 18.45 -1.50
N ALA A 191 21.63 18.53 -0.75
CA ALA A 191 22.22 19.80 -0.32
C ALA A 191 22.72 20.66 -1.49
N LEU A 192 23.03 20.07 -2.65
CA LEU A 192 23.50 20.81 -3.83
C LEU A 192 22.53 21.93 -4.25
N ASP A 193 21.24 21.82 -3.96
CA ASP A 193 20.25 22.88 -4.24
C ASP A 193 20.52 24.18 -3.46
N GLY A 194 21.11 24.08 -2.28
CA GLY A 194 21.43 25.22 -1.43
C GLY A 194 22.87 25.74 -1.51
N LEU A 195 23.73 25.14 -2.34
CA LEU A 195 25.14 25.44 -2.45
C LEU A 195 25.47 26.36 -3.63
N SER A 196 26.50 27.20 -3.50
CA SER A 196 27.03 27.97 -4.62
C SER A 196 27.67 27.08 -5.69
N PRO A 197 27.87 27.53 -6.93
CA PRO A 197 28.53 26.75 -7.98
C PRO A 197 29.89 26.18 -7.57
N GLU A 198 30.70 26.95 -6.85
CA GLU A 198 32.01 26.55 -6.34
C GLU A 198 31.87 25.42 -5.31
N GLN A 199 30.91 25.57 -4.42
CA GLN A 199 30.62 24.59 -3.38
C GLN A 199 30.03 23.32 -3.98
N GLN A 200 29.13 23.41 -4.98
CA GLN A 200 28.61 22.26 -5.76
C GLN A 200 29.77 21.50 -6.42
N TYR A 201 30.73 22.21 -7.02
CA TYR A 201 31.93 21.59 -7.60
C TYR A 201 32.73 20.82 -6.56
N GLY A 202 32.97 21.41 -5.38
CA GLY A 202 33.70 20.76 -4.31
C GLY A 202 33.03 19.46 -3.86
N VAL A 203 31.73 19.48 -3.64
CA VAL A 203 30.94 18.30 -3.22
C VAL A 203 30.94 17.24 -4.32
N LEU A 204 30.62 17.60 -5.56
CA LEU A 204 30.54 16.66 -6.70
C LEU A 204 31.90 16.05 -7.01
N SER A 205 32.97 16.85 -6.96
CA SER A 205 34.33 16.36 -7.14
C SER A 205 34.70 15.33 -6.06
N THR A 206 34.34 15.60 -4.82
CA THR A 206 34.59 14.68 -3.70
C THR A 206 33.77 13.41 -3.83
N ILE A 207 32.47 13.49 -4.11
CA ILE A 207 31.61 12.31 -4.31
C ILE A 207 32.13 11.45 -5.47
N SER A 208 32.54 12.08 -6.57
CA SER A 208 33.04 11.37 -7.75
C SER A 208 34.40 10.70 -7.54
N SER A 209 35.21 11.16 -6.56
CA SER A 209 36.47 10.55 -6.19
C SER A 209 36.34 9.33 -5.28
N ARG A 210 35.17 9.03 -4.77
CA ARG A 210 34.91 7.86 -3.93
C ARG A 210 35.09 6.56 -4.72
N PRO A 211 35.62 5.50 -4.08
CA PRO A 211 35.73 4.18 -4.72
C PRO A 211 34.41 3.59 -5.18
N ASP A 212 33.32 3.90 -4.45
CA ASP A 212 31.95 3.43 -4.71
C ASP A 212 31.11 4.39 -5.57
N SER A 213 31.72 5.42 -6.18
CA SER A 213 31.00 6.48 -6.91
C SER A 213 30.09 5.96 -8.03
N LEU A 214 30.46 4.85 -8.70
CA LEU A 214 29.61 4.25 -9.73
C LEU A 214 28.41 3.51 -9.15
N THR A 215 28.53 2.92 -7.97
CA THR A 215 27.40 2.25 -7.31
C THR A 215 26.36 3.26 -6.81
N LEU A 216 26.78 4.47 -6.45
CA LEU A 216 25.87 5.56 -6.08
C LEU A 216 24.90 5.93 -7.21
N LEU A 217 25.27 5.69 -8.47
CA LEU A 217 24.41 5.98 -9.62
C LEU A 217 23.24 4.98 -9.80
N THR A 218 23.24 3.90 -9.03
CA THR A 218 22.17 2.87 -9.11
C THR A 218 20.93 3.22 -8.32
N SER A 219 21.05 4.15 -7.35
CA SER A 219 19.94 4.60 -6.52
C SER A 219 19.50 6.01 -6.89
N ALA A 220 18.19 6.21 -6.94
CA ALA A 220 17.58 7.49 -7.30
C ALA A 220 17.99 8.65 -6.36
N GLN A 221 18.28 8.34 -5.10
CA GLN A 221 18.59 9.33 -4.06
C GLN A 221 20.05 9.78 -4.11
N THR A 222 20.95 8.91 -4.51
CA THR A 222 22.39 9.17 -4.55
C THR A 222 22.91 9.47 -5.96
N ASP A 223 22.05 9.33 -6.98
CA ASP A 223 22.39 9.61 -8.36
C ASP A 223 22.63 11.11 -8.61
N PHE A 224 23.87 11.47 -8.79
CA PHE A 224 24.29 12.86 -9.06
C PHE A 224 24.41 13.19 -10.54
N ARG A 225 24.09 12.27 -11.47
CA ARG A 225 24.18 12.52 -12.94
C ARG A 225 23.32 13.69 -13.38
N GLY A 226 22.12 13.83 -12.79
CA GLY A 226 21.23 14.95 -13.09
C GLY A 226 21.89 16.31 -12.83
N TRP A 227 22.68 16.42 -11.75
CA TRP A 227 23.45 17.62 -11.45
C TRP A 227 24.55 17.88 -12.47
N LEU A 228 25.26 16.84 -12.88
CA LEU A 228 26.30 16.97 -13.91
C LEU A 228 25.70 17.46 -15.23
N TRP A 229 24.57 16.90 -15.67
CA TRP A 229 23.89 17.35 -16.86
C TRP A 229 23.36 18.78 -16.73
N ARG A 230 22.81 19.15 -15.56
CA ARG A 230 22.39 20.53 -15.30
C ARG A 230 23.53 21.52 -15.39
N ILE A 231 24.71 21.20 -14.87
CA ILE A 231 25.91 22.03 -14.98
C ILE A 231 26.40 22.10 -16.43
N ALA A 232 26.40 20.97 -17.14
CA ALA A 232 26.80 20.91 -18.53
C ALA A 232 25.87 21.71 -19.47
N ALA A 233 24.61 21.91 -19.09
CA ALA A 233 23.63 22.69 -19.85
C ALA A 233 23.81 24.22 -19.73
N LYS A 234 24.57 24.73 -18.73
CA LYS A 234 24.80 26.17 -18.57
C LYS A 234 25.69 26.74 -19.64
N PRO A 235 25.54 28.04 -20.00
CA PRO A 235 26.41 28.70 -20.98
C PRO A 235 27.88 28.60 -20.59
N LYS A 236 28.73 28.42 -21.59
CA LYS A 236 30.19 28.21 -21.39
C LYS A 236 30.93 29.42 -20.80
N ASP A 237 30.38 30.62 -20.95
CA ASP A 237 31.13 31.87 -20.67
C ASP A 237 31.20 32.21 -19.17
N GLU A 238 30.25 31.74 -18.34
CA GLU A 238 30.22 32.07 -16.92
C GLU A 238 30.90 31.03 -16.03
N ASN A 239 31.06 29.77 -16.47
CA ASN A 239 31.58 28.66 -15.63
C ASN A 239 32.34 27.60 -16.47
N ALA A 240 33.23 28.01 -17.34
CA ALA A 240 33.93 27.10 -18.26
C ALA A 240 34.65 25.91 -17.57
N SER A 241 35.21 26.13 -16.35
CA SER A 241 35.87 25.08 -15.56
C SER A 241 34.89 24.04 -15.03
N TYR A 242 33.69 24.45 -14.55
CA TYR A 242 32.66 23.54 -14.04
C TYR A 242 32.01 22.72 -15.14
N ASN A 243 31.77 23.37 -16.32
CA ASN A 243 31.27 22.68 -17.49
C ASN A 243 32.26 21.61 -17.98
N LYS A 244 33.59 21.97 -18.05
CA LYS A 244 34.63 21.02 -18.40
C LYS A 244 34.73 19.86 -17.44
N PHE A 245 34.59 20.11 -16.12
CA PHE A 245 34.57 19.07 -15.11
C PHE A 245 33.33 18.16 -15.25
N ALA A 246 32.13 18.74 -15.36
CA ALA A 246 30.90 17.97 -15.49
C ALA A 246 30.92 17.11 -16.77
N THR A 247 31.31 17.69 -17.91
CA THR A 247 31.41 16.96 -19.19
C THR A 247 32.48 15.87 -19.14
N GLY A 248 33.62 16.14 -18.50
CA GLY A 248 34.69 15.16 -18.33
C GLY A 248 34.29 13.98 -17.45
N LEU A 249 33.51 14.24 -16.39
CA LEU A 249 33.00 13.20 -15.50
C LEU A 249 31.87 12.38 -16.17
N LEU A 250 30.96 13.04 -16.88
CA LEU A 250 29.93 12.37 -17.68
C LEU A 250 30.57 11.45 -18.75
N SER A 251 31.65 11.91 -19.42
CA SER A 251 32.35 11.07 -20.39
C SER A 251 32.98 9.82 -19.77
N LYS A 252 33.38 9.85 -18.51
CA LYS A 252 33.84 8.68 -17.76
C LYS A 252 32.72 7.73 -17.34
N ILE A 253 31.56 8.30 -16.97
CA ILE A 253 30.38 7.52 -16.55
C ILE A 253 29.76 6.78 -17.74
N TYR A 254 29.68 7.46 -18.88
CA TYR A 254 29.13 6.89 -20.11
C TYR A 254 30.24 6.37 -21.01
N ALA A 255 30.49 5.09 -21.01
CA ALA A 255 31.60 4.43 -21.70
C ALA A 255 31.68 4.65 -23.25
N GLY A 256 30.60 5.17 -23.86
CA GLY A 256 30.51 5.53 -25.30
C GLY A 256 30.83 6.99 -25.61
N GLY A 257 31.19 7.80 -24.61
CA GLY A 257 31.40 9.24 -24.73
C GLY A 257 30.10 10.04 -24.82
N VAL A 258 30.11 11.25 -24.24
CA VAL A 258 28.98 12.20 -24.22
C VAL A 258 28.92 13.04 -25.48
N GLN A 259 29.73 12.72 -26.50
CA GLN A 259 29.83 13.52 -27.72
C GLN A 259 28.52 13.51 -28.50
N GLY A 260 27.78 14.63 -28.40
CA GLY A 260 26.62 14.93 -29.23
C GLY A 260 25.25 14.80 -28.54
N SER A 261 25.14 14.26 -27.31
CA SER A 261 23.86 14.25 -26.61
C SER A 261 23.59 15.61 -25.95
N PRO A 262 22.49 16.29 -26.31
CA PRO A 262 22.10 17.52 -25.62
C PRO A 262 21.74 17.22 -24.16
N PRO A 263 22.23 18.04 -23.20
CA PRO A 263 21.94 17.81 -21.75
C PRO A 263 20.47 17.68 -21.44
N GLU A 264 19.62 18.36 -22.17
CA GLU A 264 18.19 18.40 -21.97
C GLU A 264 17.53 17.05 -22.31
N VAL A 265 18.03 16.39 -23.33
CA VAL A 265 17.57 15.05 -23.74
C VAL A 265 17.92 14.04 -22.66
N GLU A 266 19.13 14.14 -22.10
CA GLU A 266 19.59 13.25 -21.05
C GLU A 266 18.87 13.48 -19.72
N LEU A 267 18.53 14.73 -19.38
CA LEU A 267 17.70 15.04 -18.21
C LEU A 267 16.29 14.46 -18.33
N VAL A 268 15.69 14.50 -19.53
CA VAL A 268 14.41 13.82 -19.80
C VAL A 268 14.57 12.30 -19.68
N ALA A 269 15.69 11.73 -20.18
CA ALA A 269 15.97 10.31 -20.06
C ALA A 269 16.13 9.88 -18.58
N LEU A 270 16.76 10.71 -17.74
CA LEU A 270 16.87 10.49 -16.31
C LEU A 270 15.53 10.62 -15.57
N ALA A 271 14.60 11.46 -16.04
CA ALA A 271 13.27 11.63 -15.47
C ALA A 271 12.33 10.45 -15.81
N ARG A 272 12.53 9.80 -16.95
CA ARG A 272 11.64 8.75 -17.46
C ARG A 272 11.49 7.52 -16.54
N PRO A 273 12.54 6.96 -15.90
CA PRO A 273 12.40 5.84 -14.97
C PRO A 273 11.43 6.10 -13.81
N PHE A 274 11.31 7.34 -13.33
CA PHE A 274 10.38 7.72 -12.28
C PHE A 274 8.93 7.71 -12.77
N TYR A 275 8.69 8.13 -13.98
CA TYR A 275 7.38 8.00 -14.63
C TYR A 275 7.00 6.54 -14.88
N GLU A 276 7.98 5.73 -15.30
CA GLU A 276 7.79 4.31 -15.62
C GLU A 276 7.80 3.40 -14.38
N ARG A 277 7.98 3.95 -13.16
CA ARG A 277 8.08 3.21 -11.88
C ARG A 277 9.20 2.18 -11.87
N ARG A 278 10.31 2.50 -12.50
CA ARG A 278 11.53 1.66 -12.57
C ARG A 278 12.70 2.23 -11.77
N ALA A 279 12.47 3.35 -11.08
CA ALA A 279 13.48 3.96 -10.23
C ALA A 279 13.77 3.08 -9.01
N ARG A 280 15.05 2.97 -8.63
CA ARG A 280 15.48 2.18 -7.47
C ARG A 280 15.83 3.11 -6.32
N PHE A 281 15.46 2.69 -5.11
CA PHE A 281 15.77 3.37 -3.86
C PHE A 281 16.50 2.41 -2.92
N ASP A 282 17.56 2.87 -2.23
CA ASP A 282 18.41 2.01 -1.39
C ASP A 282 17.73 1.54 -0.10
N SER A 283 16.79 2.32 0.41
CA SER A 283 16.12 2.06 1.69
C SER A 283 14.62 2.16 1.55
N THR A 284 14.02 1.17 0.91
CA THR A 284 12.55 1.05 0.83
C THR A 284 12.05 0.31 2.05
N ARG A 285 11.12 0.91 2.77
CA ARG A 285 10.42 0.29 3.91
C ARG A 285 9.06 -0.18 3.46
N THR A 286 8.77 -1.47 3.67
CA THR A 286 7.41 -2.00 3.50
C THR A 286 6.65 -1.76 4.79
N ASN A 287 5.52 -1.08 4.72
CA ASN A 287 4.71 -0.84 5.90
C ASN A 287 4.04 -2.14 6.38
N PRO A 288 3.97 -2.39 7.70
CA PRO A 288 3.38 -3.62 8.26
C PRO A 288 1.91 -3.83 7.89
N ASP A 289 1.18 -2.75 7.60
CA ASP A 289 -0.24 -2.77 7.22
C ASP A 289 -0.47 -3.00 5.71
N GLY A 290 0.61 -3.24 4.95
CA GLY A 290 0.55 -3.42 3.51
C GLY A 290 0.28 -2.13 2.72
N SER A 291 0.38 -0.96 3.35
CA SER A 291 0.35 0.33 2.66
C SER A 291 1.59 0.50 1.76
N PRO A 292 1.56 1.44 0.79
CA PRO A 292 2.66 1.66 -0.13
C PRO A 292 4.00 1.82 0.58
N ALA A 293 5.03 1.23 0.02
CA ALA A 293 6.39 1.32 0.55
C ALA A 293 6.83 2.78 0.73
N THR A 294 7.55 3.05 1.81
CA THR A 294 8.09 4.37 2.13
C THR A 294 9.61 4.39 2.00
N VAL A 295 10.14 5.58 1.75
CA VAL A 295 11.58 5.85 1.69
C VAL A 295 11.89 7.12 2.48
N PRO A 296 13.04 7.21 3.16
CA PRO A 296 13.51 8.48 3.67
C PRO A 296 13.93 9.38 2.49
N LEU A 297 13.49 10.62 2.47
CA LEU A 297 13.79 11.57 1.39
C LEU A 297 14.50 12.81 1.94
N TRP A 298 15.69 13.09 1.42
CA TRP A 298 16.38 14.34 1.67
C TRP A 298 15.97 15.40 0.65
N THR A 299 15.64 16.59 1.14
CA THR A 299 15.24 17.72 0.30
C THR A 299 15.84 19.02 0.84
N TRP A 300 16.05 19.98 -0.06
CA TRP A 300 16.36 21.35 0.31
C TRP A 300 15.06 22.13 0.48
N ASP A 301 14.84 22.65 1.68
CA ASP A 301 13.69 23.53 1.94
C ASP A 301 14.08 25.00 1.66
N GLU A 302 13.57 25.55 0.57
CA GLU A 302 13.85 26.94 0.16
C GLU A 302 13.33 27.97 1.16
N LYS A 303 12.25 27.68 1.92
CA LYS A 303 11.67 28.61 2.88
C LYS A 303 12.54 28.77 4.11
N THR A 304 13.02 27.68 4.67
CA THR A 304 13.91 27.69 5.83
C THR A 304 15.37 27.78 5.44
N ASN A 305 15.68 27.59 4.14
CA ASN A 305 17.03 27.56 3.58
C ASN A 305 17.90 26.50 4.26
N LYS A 306 17.33 25.30 4.50
CA LYS A 306 17.96 24.18 5.20
C LYS A 306 17.75 22.86 4.52
N LEU A 307 18.69 21.94 4.77
CA LEU A 307 18.57 20.55 4.39
C LEU A 307 17.63 19.83 5.37
N VAL A 308 16.58 19.17 4.86
CA VAL A 308 15.55 18.49 5.64
C VAL A 308 15.47 17.03 5.24
N LYS A 309 15.32 16.14 6.22
CA LYS A 309 15.03 14.74 6.04
C LYS A 309 13.56 14.45 6.34
N LEU A 310 12.85 13.92 5.37
CA LEU A 310 11.48 13.40 5.50
C LEU A 310 11.59 11.88 5.65
N GLU A 311 11.13 11.33 6.80
CA GLU A 311 11.43 9.94 7.17
C GLU A 311 10.56 8.91 6.43
N ASP A 312 9.28 9.14 6.25
CA ASP A 312 8.31 8.16 5.73
C ASP A 312 7.56 8.70 4.51
N VAL A 313 8.31 8.96 3.43
CA VAL A 313 7.73 9.43 2.17
C VAL A 313 7.32 8.23 1.33
N GLN A 314 6.09 8.21 0.85
CA GLN A 314 5.65 7.17 -0.09
C GLN A 314 6.55 7.17 -1.34
N VAL A 315 6.92 5.97 -1.81
CA VAL A 315 7.80 5.80 -2.99
C VAL A 315 7.27 6.60 -4.19
N GLY A 316 5.96 6.56 -4.45
CA GLY A 316 5.36 7.36 -5.54
C GLY A 316 5.57 8.87 -5.40
N THR A 317 5.58 9.41 -4.19
CA THR A 317 5.88 10.83 -3.93
C THR A 317 7.36 11.15 -4.15
N ALA A 318 8.26 10.23 -3.75
CA ALA A 318 9.69 10.37 -4.03
C ALA A 318 9.98 10.30 -5.54
N GLU A 319 9.33 9.40 -6.27
CA GLU A 319 9.41 9.33 -7.73
C GLU A 319 8.92 10.63 -8.39
N GLU A 320 7.80 11.17 -7.92
CA GLU A 320 7.30 12.47 -8.40
C GLU A 320 8.30 13.58 -8.18
N TYR A 321 8.90 13.65 -6.99
CA TYR A 321 9.90 14.65 -6.65
C TYR A 321 11.10 14.63 -7.61
N PHE A 322 11.73 13.48 -7.79
CA PHE A 322 12.91 13.36 -8.66
C PHE A 322 12.55 13.50 -10.15
N GLY A 323 11.46 12.87 -10.60
CA GLY A 323 11.02 12.92 -11.97
C GLY A 323 10.66 14.32 -12.42
N LEU A 324 9.88 15.06 -11.62
CA LEU A 324 9.56 16.47 -11.90
C LEU A 324 10.79 17.35 -11.85
N ARG A 325 11.73 17.09 -10.94
CA ARG A 325 12.98 17.85 -10.82
C ARG A 325 13.80 17.77 -12.10
N TYR A 326 14.08 16.56 -12.58
CA TYR A 326 14.89 16.40 -13.80
C TYR A 326 14.18 16.91 -15.05
N ALA A 327 12.88 16.70 -15.16
CA ALA A 327 12.11 17.21 -16.28
C ALA A 327 12.04 18.76 -16.27
N ARG A 328 11.91 19.39 -15.09
CA ARG A 328 12.00 20.85 -14.96
C ARG A 328 13.37 21.37 -15.34
N TRP A 329 14.43 20.72 -14.90
CA TRP A 329 15.80 21.12 -15.29
C TRP A 329 16.01 21.02 -16.80
N ALA A 330 15.37 20.10 -17.49
CA ALA A 330 15.39 20.04 -18.94
C ALA A 330 14.69 21.25 -19.61
N LEU A 331 13.66 21.80 -18.96
CA LEU A 331 12.99 23.03 -19.41
C LEU A 331 13.73 24.30 -19.02
N GLU A 332 14.41 24.29 -17.84
CA GLU A 332 15.22 25.40 -17.32
C GLU A 332 16.55 25.56 -18.08
N GLN A 333 16.55 25.47 -19.38
CA GLN A 333 17.76 25.84 -20.14
C GLN A 333 18.13 27.27 -19.79
N ALA A 334 19.42 27.54 -19.83
CA ALA A 334 19.90 28.91 -19.90
C ALA A 334 19.04 29.65 -20.93
N PRO A 335 18.35 30.73 -20.54
CA PRO A 335 17.51 31.46 -21.48
C PRO A 335 18.36 31.77 -22.68
N ASP A 336 17.83 31.50 -23.86
CA ASP A 336 18.45 31.97 -25.10
C ASP A 336 18.79 33.45 -24.86
N PRO A 337 20.06 33.88 -24.90
CA PRO A 337 20.43 35.21 -24.51
C PRO A 337 19.62 36.26 -25.25
N GLU A 338 19.21 35.94 -26.48
CA GLU A 338 18.38 36.80 -27.30
C GLU A 338 16.92 36.88 -26.81
N ILE A 339 16.35 35.76 -26.38
CA ILE A 339 15.00 35.74 -25.76
C ILE A 339 15.02 36.55 -24.45
N ALA A 340 16.01 36.35 -23.60
CA ALA A 340 16.12 37.06 -22.34
C ALA A 340 16.34 38.57 -22.51
N ALA A 341 17.15 38.95 -23.49
CA ALA A 341 17.37 40.34 -23.84
C ALA A 341 16.09 41.03 -24.35
N LEU A 342 15.35 40.38 -25.27
CA LEU A 342 14.08 40.88 -25.79
C LEU A 342 12.99 40.93 -24.68
N GLU A 343 12.90 39.96 -23.80
CA GLU A 343 11.97 39.98 -22.65
C GLU A 343 12.28 41.15 -21.70
N LYS A 344 13.56 41.38 -21.40
CA LYS A 344 14.01 42.53 -20.61
C LYS A 344 13.69 43.85 -21.26
N GLN A 345 13.90 43.96 -22.59
CA GLN A 345 13.63 45.17 -23.39
C GLN A 345 12.13 45.48 -23.45
N LEU A 346 11.28 44.44 -23.53
CA LEU A 346 9.84 44.57 -23.63
C LEU A 346 9.14 44.70 -22.24
N ALA A 347 9.85 44.44 -21.16
CA ALA A 347 9.31 44.54 -19.81
C ALA A 347 8.86 45.99 -19.49
N GLY A 348 7.60 46.17 -19.14
CA GLY A 348 6.99 47.44 -18.82
C GLY A 348 6.62 48.31 -20.02
N GLN A 349 6.79 47.83 -21.27
CA GLN A 349 6.37 48.55 -22.47
C GLN A 349 4.92 48.27 -22.84
N PRO A 350 4.14 49.23 -23.35
CA PRO A 350 2.76 49.03 -23.82
C PRO A 350 2.68 47.91 -24.89
N VAL A 351 1.52 47.23 -24.95
CA VAL A 351 1.35 46.10 -25.88
C VAL A 351 1.56 46.46 -27.34
N ASP A 352 1.19 47.67 -27.75
CA ASP A 352 1.33 48.14 -29.12
C ASP A 352 2.72 48.71 -29.43
N ALA A 353 3.59 48.91 -28.42
CA ALA A 353 4.93 49.36 -28.61
C ALA A 353 5.86 48.20 -28.99
N MET A 354 6.84 48.47 -29.84
CA MET A 354 7.90 47.50 -30.19
C MET A 354 7.34 46.20 -30.82
N LYS A 355 6.40 46.33 -31.72
CA LYS A 355 5.81 45.19 -32.41
C LYS A 355 6.80 44.30 -33.13
N PRO A 356 7.82 44.78 -33.83
CA PRO A 356 8.84 43.92 -34.45
C PRO A 356 9.61 43.06 -33.46
N GLU A 357 9.95 43.60 -32.31
CA GLU A 357 10.65 42.88 -31.22
C GLU A 357 9.76 41.81 -30.56
N ARG A 358 8.45 42.09 -30.43
CA ARG A 358 7.46 41.11 -29.94
C ARG A 358 7.26 39.96 -30.94
N ASP A 359 7.19 40.29 -32.25
CA ASP A 359 7.08 39.28 -33.32
C ASP A 359 8.35 38.42 -33.37
N ARG A 360 9.54 39.03 -33.21
CA ARG A 360 10.82 38.33 -33.11
C ARG A 360 10.88 37.43 -31.85
N LEU A 361 10.46 37.92 -30.68
CA LEU A 361 10.36 37.14 -29.47
C LEU A 361 9.40 35.95 -29.64
N ALA A 362 8.26 36.16 -30.25
CA ALA A 362 7.31 35.09 -30.55
C ALA A 362 7.91 34.02 -31.49
N ALA A 363 8.63 34.43 -32.53
CA ALA A 363 9.31 33.55 -33.45
C ALA A 363 10.40 32.72 -32.74
N LEU A 364 11.24 33.35 -31.93
CA LEU A 364 12.29 32.68 -31.16
C LEU A 364 11.71 31.69 -30.13
N LYS A 365 10.64 32.05 -29.47
CA LYS A 365 9.93 31.14 -28.58
C LYS A 365 9.35 29.93 -29.32
N LEU A 366 8.83 30.15 -30.54
CA LEU A 366 8.30 29.07 -31.36
C LEU A 366 9.43 28.13 -31.84
N GLU A 367 10.59 28.69 -32.23
CA GLU A 367 11.75 27.86 -32.58
C GLU A 367 12.28 27.06 -31.41
N ARG A 368 12.32 27.67 -30.22
CA ARG A 368 12.70 26.97 -29.00
C ARG A 368 11.75 25.82 -28.67
N ALA A 369 10.43 26.01 -28.87
CA ALA A 369 9.42 24.97 -28.66
C ALA A 369 9.58 23.77 -29.63
N LYS A 370 10.22 23.97 -30.76
CA LYS A 370 10.52 22.90 -31.74
C LYS A 370 11.73 22.05 -31.35
N LYS A 371 12.55 22.46 -30.36
CA LYS A 371 13.71 21.69 -29.91
C LYS A 371 13.28 20.34 -29.31
N PRO A 372 13.98 19.24 -29.57
CA PRO A 372 13.54 17.88 -29.20
C PRO A 372 13.27 17.62 -27.68
N TYR A 373 13.91 18.39 -26.82
CA TYR A 373 13.76 18.24 -25.38
C TYR A 373 12.60 19.05 -24.75
N TYR A 374 12.14 20.11 -25.43
CA TYR A 374 11.12 21.00 -24.88
C TYR A 374 9.77 20.29 -24.72
N GLU A 375 9.26 19.73 -25.80
CA GLU A 375 7.99 19.01 -25.81
C GLU A 375 8.00 17.72 -24.97
N PRO A 376 9.01 16.84 -25.06
CA PRO A 376 9.09 15.66 -24.22
C PRO A 376 9.14 15.97 -22.72
N ALA A 377 9.83 17.03 -22.32
CA ALA A 377 9.88 17.46 -20.90
C ALA A 377 8.52 17.97 -20.41
N GLN A 378 7.84 18.80 -21.20
CA GLN A 378 6.49 19.28 -20.88
C GLN A 378 5.50 18.12 -20.71
N ARG A 379 5.48 17.21 -21.68
CA ARG A 379 4.62 16.02 -21.66
C ARG A 379 4.91 15.17 -20.43
N LEU A 380 6.16 14.97 -20.07
CA LEU A 380 6.56 14.17 -18.92
C LEU A 380 6.16 14.83 -17.59
N ILE A 381 6.34 16.14 -17.45
CA ILE A 381 5.91 16.89 -16.26
C ILE A 381 4.40 16.75 -16.04
N ILE A 382 3.62 17.03 -17.10
CA ILE A 382 2.16 16.95 -17.03
C ILE A 382 1.73 15.51 -16.71
N ALA A 383 2.28 14.53 -17.41
CA ALA A 383 1.94 13.12 -17.23
C ALA A 383 2.23 12.63 -15.82
N LEU A 384 3.44 12.90 -15.31
CA LEU A 384 3.86 12.47 -13.97
C LEU A 384 3.07 13.17 -12.86
N ALA A 385 2.93 14.50 -12.93
CA ALA A 385 2.15 15.25 -11.96
C ALA A 385 0.68 14.80 -11.92
N THR A 386 0.09 14.58 -13.09
CA THR A 386 -1.29 14.11 -13.21
C THR A 386 -1.46 12.71 -12.61
N GLU A 387 -0.58 11.77 -12.99
CA GLU A 387 -0.67 10.38 -12.52
C GLU A 387 -0.59 10.31 -11.00
N ARG A 388 0.40 10.95 -10.39
CA ARG A 388 0.59 10.94 -8.93
C ARG A 388 -0.51 11.69 -8.18
N ALA A 389 -1.02 12.77 -8.74
CA ALA A 389 -2.12 13.51 -8.14
C ALA A 389 -3.43 12.71 -8.12
N VAL A 390 -3.75 12.03 -9.23
CA VAL A 390 -4.95 11.19 -9.33
C VAL A 390 -4.86 9.99 -8.38
N GLU A 391 -3.69 9.37 -8.26
CA GLU A 391 -3.45 8.26 -7.32
C GLU A 391 -3.64 8.72 -5.86
N ARG A 392 -3.04 9.85 -5.46
CA ARG A 392 -3.26 10.43 -4.13
C ARG A 392 -4.72 10.77 -3.87
N GLY A 393 -5.42 11.24 -4.89
CA GLY A 393 -6.85 11.51 -4.88
C GLY A 393 -7.72 10.27 -4.98
N LYS A 394 -7.14 9.06 -4.91
CA LYS A 394 -7.84 7.76 -5.01
C LYS A 394 -8.77 7.69 -6.24
N PHE A 395 -8.31 8.22 -7.36
CA PHE A 395 -9.04 8.27 -8.62
C PHE A 395 -10.41 9.00 -8.56
N GLY A 396 -10.55 9.92 -7.63
CA GLY A 396 -11.73 10.78 -7.53
C GLY A 396 -11.78 11.86 -8.62
N GLU A 397 -12.74 12.76 -8.50
CA GLU A 397 -12.88 13.91 -9.40
C GLU A 397 -11.68 14.86 -9.23
N VAL A 398 -10.90 15.08 -10.29
CA VAL A 398 -9.61 15.79 -10.23
C VAL A 398 -9.77 17.24 -9.77
N SER A 399 -10.87 17.89 -10.17
CA SER A 399 -11.21 19.25 -9.72
C SER A 399 -11.29 19.38 -8.19
N ARG A 400 -11.75 18.34 -7.51
CA ARG A 400 -11.92 18.30 -6.05
C ARG A 400 -10.69 17.74 -5.33
N THR A 401 -10.13 16.66 -5.86
CA THR A 401 -9.03 15.94 -5.17
C THR A 401 -7.67 16.56 -5.40
N SER A 402 -7.48 17.26 -6.52
CA SER A 402 -6.19 17.81 -6.94
C SER A 402 -6.36 19.14 -7.71
N PRO A 403 -6.87 20.20 -7.04
CA PRO A 403 -7.22 21.47 -7.72
C PRO A 403 -6.05 22.09 -8.50
N ALA A 404 -4.82 22.00 -7.97
CA ALA A 404 -3.64 22.55 -8.63
C ALA A 404 -3.34 21.85 -9.97
N VAL A 405 -3.50 20.51 -10.02
CA VAL A 405 -3.30 19.76 -11.26
C VAL A 405 -4.47 20.00 -12.21
N TYR A 406 -5.69 20.08 -11.68
CA TYR A 406 -6.86 20.46 -12.50
C TYR A 406 -6.66 21.81 -13.18
N GLN A 407 -6.16 22.82 -12.45
CA GLN A 407 -5.85 24.14 -13.01
C GLN A 407 -4.75 24.04 -14.08
N LEU A 408 -3.65 23.35 -13.78
CA LEU A 408 -2.57 23.12 -14.75
C LEU A 408 -3.09 22.52 -16.06
N LEU A 409 -3.93 21.50 -15.97
CA LEU A 409 -4.55 20.86 -17.13
C LEU A 409 -5.57 21.78 -17.79
N SER A 410 -6.30 22.60 -17.02
CA SER A 410 -7.28 23.57 -17.54
C SER A 410 -6.61 24.72 -18.29
N ASP A 411 -5.39 25.08 -17.96
CA ASP A 411 -4.62 26.12 -18.63
C ASP A 411 -3.83 25.59 -19.85
N ALA A 412 -3.65 24.27 -19.95
CA ALA A 412 -2.91 23.66 -21.05
C ALA A 412 -3.64 23.78 -22.39
N PRO A 413 -2.92 23.93 -23.51
CA PRO A 413 -3.52 23.96 -24.86
C PRO A 413 -4.34 22.68 -25.13
N SER A 414 -5.48 22.84 -25.82
CA SER A 414 -6.36 21.71 -26.14
C SER A 414 -5.65 20.64 -26.96
N SER A 415 -4.87 21.06 -27.96
CA SER A 415 -4.06 20.16 -28.79
C SER A 415 -3.07 19.31 -28.00
N LEU A 416 -2.41 19.90 -26.99
CA LEU A 416 -1.49 19.18 -26.12
C LEU A 416 -2.24 18.14 -25.28
N LEU A 417 -3.39 18.51 -24.68
CA LEU A 417 -4.17 17.58 -23.86
C LEU A 417 -4.78 16.44 -24.67
N THR A 418 -5.26 16.72 -25.89
CA THR A 418 -5.78 15.67 -26.78
C THR A 418 -4.69 14.70 -27.20
N ASP A 419 -3.49 15.18 -27.45
CA ASP A 419 -2.34 14.30 -27.75
C ASP A 419 -1.92 13.49 -26.53
N LEU A 420 -1.89 14.10 -25.33
CA LEU A 420 -1.61 13.39 -24.09
C LEU A 420 -2.69 12.33 -23.78
N LEU A 421 -3.97 12.62 -24.02
CA LEU A 421 -5.04 11.65 -23.89
C LEU A 421 -4.87 10.49 -24.88
N ASP A 422 -4.54 10.77 -26.14
CA ASP A 422 -4.28 9.73 -27.15
C ASP A 422 -3.11 8.82 -26.73
N GLN A 423 -2.02 9.43 -26.27
CA GLN A 423 -0.85 8.71 -25.76
C GLN A 423 -1.22 7.87 -24.50
N ALA A 424 -1.94 8.46 -23.56
CA ALA A 424 -2.36 7.77 -22.32
C ALA A 424 -3.28 6.58 -22.62
N LEU A 425 -4.20 6.72 -23.58
CA LEU A 425 -5.05 5.63 -24.05
C LEU A 425 -4.23 4.49 -24.68
N ALA A 426 -3.22 4.84 -25.49
CA ALA A 426 -2.32 3.87 -26.12
C ALA A 426 -1.43 3.16 -25.08
N GLN A 427 -0.92 3.90 -24.10
CA GLN A 427 -0.07 3.38 -23.03
C GLN A 427 -0.85 2.76 -21.86
N LYS A 428 -2.18 2.81 -21.89
CA LYS A 428 -3.08 2.28 -20.85
C LYS A 428 -2.83 2.90 -19.47
N ARG A 429 -2.53 4.21 -19.42
CA ARG A 429 -2.29 4.97 -18.18
C ARG A 429 -3.61 5.49 -17.59
N THR A 430 -4.29 4.64 -16.79
CA THR A 430 -5.65 4.90 -16.29
C THR A 430 -5.81 6.25 -15.60
N ALA A 431 -4.89 6.62 -14.71
CA ALA A 431 -4.95 7.89 -13.99
C ALA A 431 -4.94 9.11 -14.93
N GLN A 432 -4.07 9.08 -15.95
CA GLN A 432 -3.97 10.13 -16.94
C GLN A 432 -5.20 10.17 -17.85
N VAL A 433 -5.65 9.00 -18.31
CA VAL A 433 -6.88 8.91 -19.14
C VAL A 433 -8.06 9.50 -18.39
N LEU A 434 -8.21 9.17 -17.10
CA LEU A 434 -9.29 9.70 -16.26
C LEU A 434 -9.22 11.21 -16.16
N ALA A 435 -8.08 11.78 -15.77
CA ALA A 435 -7.90 13.20 -15.57
C ALA A 435 -8.11 14.00 -16.87
N TYR A 436 -7.46 13.58 -17.96
CA TYR A 436 -7.59 14.30 -19.25
C TYR A 436 -9.02 14.22 -19.79
N THR A 437 -9.70 13.07 -19.62
CA THR A 437 -11.11 12.92 -20.02
C THR A 437 -12.02 13.84 -19.20
N GLN A 438 -11.80 13.98 -17.89
CA GLN A 438 -12.57 14.88 -17.03
C GLN A 438 -12.35 16.33 -17.46
N VAL A 439 -11.10 16.78 -17.57
CA VAL A 439 -10.81 18.19 -17.91
C VAL A 439 -11.29 18.57 -19.33
N LEU A 440 -11.02 17.73 -20.33
CA LEU A 440 -11.50 17.96 -21.69
C LEU A 440 -13.05 17.90 -21.78
N GLY A 441 -13.67 17.03 -20.97
CA GLY A 441 -15.13 16.95 -20.84
C GLY A 441 -15.74 18.18 -20.18
N ASP A 442 -15.11 18.75 -19.15
CA ASP A 442 -15.55 19.97 -18.49
C ASP A 442 -15.43 21.20 -19.41
N ARG A 443 -14.43 21.18 -20.31
CA ARG A 443 -14.27 22.19 -21.38
C ARG A 443 -15.21 22.01 -22.56
N ALA A 444 -15.97 20.90 -22.63
CA ALA A 444 -16.74 20.49 -23.80
C ALA A 444 -15.90 20.52 -25.09
N ASP A 445 -14.68 19.97 -25.00
CA ASP A 445 -13.65 20.05 -26.04
C ASP A 445 -14.10 19.37 -27.33
N LYS A 446 -14.13 20.16 -28.44
CA LYS A 446 -14.61 19.69 -29.74
C LYS A 446 -13.64 18.72 -30.42
N ASP A 447 -12.34 18.92 -30.25
CA ASP A 447 -11.31 18.07 -30.89
C ASP A 447 -11.29 16.68 -30.26
N ALA A 448 -11.49 16.60 -28.93
CA ALA A 448 -11.61 15.33 -28.23
C ALA A 448 -12.93 14.60 -28.54
N ALA A 449 -13.99 15.34 -28.85
CA ALA A 449 -15.31 14.80 -29.18
C ALA A 449 -15.44 14.38 -30.65
N SER A 450 -14.63 14.93 -31.55
CA SER A 450 -14.70 14.68 -32.98
C SER A 450 -13.94 13.44 -33.42
N PRO A 451 -14.42 12.71 -34.44
CA PRO A 451 -13.65 11.62 -35.05
C PRO A 451 -12.31 12.13 -35.60
N ARG A 452 -11.25 11.36 -35.43
CA ARG A 452 -9.93 11.72 -35.95
C ARG A 452 -9.75 11.29 -37.40
N GLN A 453 -8.98 12.06 -38.14
CA GLN A 453 -8.64 11.75 -39.53
C GLN A 453 -7.87 10.42 -39.63
N GLY A 454 -8.20 9.61 -40.61
CA GLY A 454 -7.59 8.32 -40.92
C GLY A 454 -8.44 7.57 -41.94
N THR A 455 -7.91 6.51 -42.52
CA THR A 455 -8.62 5.65 -43.46
C THR A 455 -8.56 4.21 -42.98
N PRO A 456 -9.63 3.68 -42.29
CA PRO A 456 -10.90 4.33 -41.94
C PRO A 456 -10.79 5.39 -40.83
N PRO A 457 -11.76 6.29 -40.70
CA PRO A 457 -11.78 7.28 -39.62
C PRO A 457 -11.71 6.63 -38.24
N LYS A 458 -10.85 7.15 -37.37
CA LYS A 458 -10.71 6.64 -36.00
C LYS A 458 -11.81 7.25 -35.11
N PRO A 459 -12.38 6.45 -34.16
CA PRO A 459 -13.33 7.00 -33.19
C PRO A 459 -12.71 8.17 -32.42
N SER A 460 -13.58 9.09 -31.95
CA SER A 460 -13.14 10.21 -31.13
C SER A 460 -12.47 9.73 -29.84
N LEU A 461 -11.67 10.59 -29.21
CA LEU A 461 -10.97 10.24 -27.99
C LEU A 461 -11.91 9.88 -26.84
N PHE A 462 -13.04 10.59 -26.74
CA PHE A 462 -14.07 10.28 -25.75
C PHE A 462 -14.74 8.92 -26.02
N VAL A 463 -14.98 8.55 -27.27
CA VAL A 463 -15.53 7.24 -27.62
C VAL A 463 -14.49 6.13 -27.30
N ARG A 464 -13.23 6.39 -27.53
CA ARG A 464 -12.16 5.45 -27.12
C ARG A 464 -12.06 5.32 -25.60
N ALA A 465 -12.19 6.44 -24.87
CA ALA A 465 -12.23 6.44 -23.40
C ALA A 465 -13.51 5.76 -22.85
N LEU A 466 -14.66 5.90 -23.55
CA LEU A 466 -15.89 5.20 -23.20
C LEU A 466 -15.74 3.66 -23.27
N ASN A 467 -14.85 3.17 -24.12
CA ASN A 467 -14.51 1.76 -24.28
C ASN A 467 -13.24 1.36 -23.50
N TYR A 468 -12.66 2.26 -22.71
CA TYR A 468 -11.52 1.94 -21.86
C TYR A 468 -11.92 0.97 -20.74
N PRO A 469 -11.05 0.01 -20.34
CA PRO A 469 -11.43 -1.05 -19.41
C PRO A 469 -11.46 -0.62 -17.92
N ASP A 470 -11.79 0.62 -17.62
CA ASP A 470 -11.93 1.13 -16.27
C ASP A 470 -13.26 1.88 -16.12
N PRO A 471 -14.15 1.48 -15.19
CA PRO A 471 -15.47 2.08 -15.02
C PRO A 471 -15.45 3.59 -14.71
N ARG A 472 -14.42 4.07 -13.98
CA ARG A 472 -14.25 5.51 -13.67
C ARG A 472 -14.04 6.32 -14.95
N VAL A 473 -13.17 5.80 -15.81
CA VAL A 473 -12.91 6.39 -17.14
C VAL A 473 -14.15 6.34 -18.02
N GLN A 474 -14.86 5.21 -18.02
CA GLN A 474 -16.10 5.07 -18.79
C GLN A 474 -17.18 6.07 -18.37
N ILE A 475 -17.38 6.27 -17.06
CA ILE A 475 -18.33 7.26 -16.52
C ILE A 475 -17.89 8.68 -16.89
N ALA A 476 -16.62 9.00 -16.74
CA ALA A 476 -16.07 10.30 -17.12
C ALA A 476 -16.25 10.56 -18.62
N ALA A 477 -15.99 9.58 -19.47
CA ALA A 477 -16.16 9.66 -20.92
C ALA A 477 -17.64 9.80 -21.33
N ALA A 478 -18.52 9.02 -20.71
CA ALA A 478 -19.98 9.16 -20.91
C ALA A 478 -20.43 10.59 -20.55
N THR A 479 -19.98 11.10 -19.41
CA THR A 479 -20.27 12.48 -18.96
C THR A 479 -19.71 13.51 -19.94
N ALA A 480 -18.49 13.35 -20.43
CA ALA A 480 -17.87 14.25 -21.40
C ALA A 480 -18.62 14.28 -22.73
N ILE A 481 -19.03 13.12 -23.25
CA ILE A 481 -19.83 13.01 -24.47
C ILE A 481 -21.19 13.69 -24.29
N LEU A 482 -21.87 13.46 -23.13
CA LEU A 482 -23.18 14.03 -22.85
C LEU A 482 -23.16 15.55 -22.64
N ARG A 483 -22.03 16.13 -22.26
CA ARG A 483 -21.83 17.58 -22.17
C ARG A 483 -21.41 18.21 -23.50
N SER A 484 -20.89 17.42 -24.43
CA SER A 484 -20.42 17.89 -25.71
C SER A 484 -21.63 18.25 -26.62
N PRO A 485 -21.55 19.36 -27.39
CA PRO A 485 -22.57 19.70 -28.36
C PRO A 485 -22.51 18.80 -29.62
N THR A 486 -21.58 17.90 -29.73
CA THR A 486 -21.41 17.04 -30.92
C THR A 486 -22.49 15.97 -30.96
N PRO A 487 -23.15 15.76 -32.12
CA PRO A 487 -24.15 14.69 -32.24
C PRO A 487 -23.56 13.31 -31.96
N VAL A 488 -24.31 12.51 -31.18
CA VAL A 488 -23.85 11.17 -30.74
C VAL A 488 -24.49 10.10 -31.65
N GLU A 489 -23.69 9.21 -32.20
CA GLU A 489 -24.14 8.07 -33.00
C GLU A 489 -25.00 7.09 -32.19
N SER A 490 -25.88 6.33 -32.82
CA SER A 490 -26.80 5.41 -32.14
C SER A 490 -26.08 4.32 -31.34
N GLY A 491 -25.01 3.76 -31.88
CA GLY A 491 -24.19 2.74 -31.20
C GLY A 491 -23.50 3.30 -29.95
N VAL A 492 -23.02 4.53 -30.03
CA VAL A 492 -22.39 5.22 -28.89
C VAL A 492 -23.44 5.55 -27.82
N ARG A 493 -24.66 5.96 -28.22
CA ARG A 493 -25.77 6.19 -27.27
C ARG A 493 -26.13 4.96 -26.46
N ALA A 494 -26.27 3.81 -27.13
CA ALA A 494 -26.51 2.54 -26.46
C ALA A 494 -25.38 2.18 -25.47
N ARG A 495 -24.12 2.41 -25.85
CA ARG A 495 -22.96 2.17 -24.99
C ARG A 495 -22.94 3.12 -23.77
N ILE A 496 -23.31 4.37 -23.94
CA ILE A 496 -23.43 5.32 -22.80
C ILE A 496 -24.46 4.81 -21.79
N VAL A 497 -25.66 4.42 -22.25
CA VAL A 497 -26.70 3.89 -21.37
C VAL A 497 -26.19 2.61 -20.67
N ASP A 498 -25.48 1.74 -21.37
CA ASP A 498 -24.88 0.53 -20.80
C ASP A 498 -23.85 0.83 -19.70
N VAL A 499 -22.99 1.81 -19.90
CA VAL A 499 -22.02 2.29 -18.88
C VAL A 499 -22.74 2.86 -17.66
N LEU A 500 -23.71 3.75 -17.88
CA LEU A 500 -24.44 4.42 -16.80
C LEU A 500 -25.30 3.43 -15.98
N ARG A 501 -25.99 2.47 -16.62
CA ARG A 501 -26.77 1.48 -15.87
C ARG A 501 -25.91 0.63 -14.95
N ARG A 502 -24.72 0.18 -15.43
CA ARG A 502 -23.77 -0.59 -14.60
C ARG A 502 -23.23 0.23 -13.42
N ALA A 503 -22.99 1.53 -13.65
CA ALA A 503 -22.57 2.41 -12.58
C ALA A 503 -23.69 2.66 -11.57
N ALA A 504 -24.94 2.78 -12.02
CA ALA A 504 -26.12 2.95 -11.16
C ALA A 504 -26.38 1.73 -10.25
N GLY A 505 -26.04 0.51 -10.72
CA GLY A 505 -26.16 -0.71 -9.95
C GLY A 505 -25.03 -0.92 -8.92
N ALA A 506 -23.96 -0.13 -8.98
CA ALA A 506 -22.81 -0.22 -8.07
C ALA A 506 -23.04 0.66 -6.82
N ASP A 507 -23.90 0.23 -5.92
CA ASP A 507 -24.15 0.97 -4.69
C ASP A 507 -22.95 0.92 -3.72
N GLY A 508 -22.81 1.94 -2.87
CA GLY A 508 -21.70 2.06 -1.91
C GLY A 508 -21.77 1.08 -0.73
N GLY A 509 -22.83 0.29 -0.61
CA GLY A 509 -23.01 -0.74 0.43
C GLY A 509 -22.59 -2.14 -0.03
N GLY A 510 -22.12 -2.28 -1.27
CA GLY A 510 -21.73 -3.54 -1.86
C GLY A 510 -20.34 -4.04 -1.43
N PRO A 511 -19.96 -5.24 -1.90
CA PRO A 511 -18.67 -5.86 -1.61
C PRO A 511 -17.49 -4.99 -2.07
N LYS A 512 -16.32 -5.20 -1.46
CA LYS A 512 -15.07 -4.49 -1.77
C LYS A 512 -14.70 -4.59 -3.26
N GLY A 513 -14.97 -5.72 -3.88
CA GLY A 513 -14.66 -5.97 -5.29
C GLY A 513 -15.57 -7.06 -5.87
N SER A 514 -15.47 -7.28 -7.17
CA SER A 514 -16.13 -8.39 -7.86
C SER A 514 -15.07 -9.28 -8.50
N ALA A 515 -15.20 -10.59 -8.31
CA ALA A 515 -14.28 -11.59 -8.84
C ALA A 515 -15.02 -12.60 -9.71
N LEU A 516 -14.43 -12.97 -10.83
CA LEU A 516 -14.91 -14.01 -11.72
C LEU A 516 -14.03 -15.24 -11.56
N ILE A 517 -14.59 -16.41 -11.30
CA ILE A 517 -13.86 -17.67 -11.18
C ILE A 517 -14.27 -18.60 -12.32
N ALA A 518 -13.29 -19.08 -13.07
CA ALA A 518 -13.47 -20.18 -14.01
C ALA A 518 -12.75 -21.42 -13.48
N ASP A 519 -13.51 -22.38 -13.00
CA ASP A 519 -13.01 -23.67 -12.52
C ASP A 519 -14.02 -24.78 -12.85
N PRO A 520 -13.61 -25.82 -13.58
CA PRO A 520 -14.49 -26.95 -13.91
C PRO A 520 -14.86 -27.79 -12.68
N ASN A 521 -14.10 -27.66 -11.58
CA ASN A 521 -14.38 -28.36 -10.34
C ASN A 521 -15.19 -27.49 -9.39
N ARG A 522 -16.47 -27.80 -9.25
CA ARG A 522 -17.40 -27.03 -8.43
C ARG A 522 -16.96 -26.91 -6.97
N MET A 523 -16.41 -27.97 -6.38
CA MET A 523 -15.98 -27.93 -4.96
C MET A 523 -14.81 -26.94 -4.75
N ARG A 524 -13.83 -26.93 -5.67
CA ARG A 524 -12.74 -25.95 -5.62
C ARG A 524 -13.26 -24.54 -5.84
N ALA A 525 -14.13 -24.36 -6.83
CA ALA A 525 -14.78 -23.07 -7.09
C ALA A 525 -15.52 -22.55 -5.86
N ASP A 526 -16.28 -23.40 -5.16
CA ASP A 526 -17.01 -23.05 -3.95
C ASP A 526 -16.06 -22.68 -2.80
N ASN A 527 -14.95 -23.42 -2.62
CA ASN A 527 -13.92 -23.12 -1.63
C ASN A 527 -13.24 -21.76 -1.91
N THR A 528 -12.75 -21.58 -3.12
CA THR A 528 -12.13 -20.31 -3.55
C THR A 528 -13.10 -19.13 -3.42
N SER A 529 -14.37 -19.34 -3.77
CA SER A 529 -15.42 -18.33 -3.60
C SER A 529 -15.66 -17.98 -2.14
N SER A 530 -15.64 -18.98 -1.25
CA SER A 530 -15.80 -18.75 0.19
C SER A 530 -14.65 -17.89 0.75
N ILE A 531 -13.43 -18.17 0.32
CA ILE A 531 -12.24 -17.38 0.70
C ILE A 531 -12.40 -15.93 0.19
N LEU A 532 -12.74 -15.73 -1.08
CA LEU A 532 -12.93 -14.41 -1.66
C LEU A 532 -14.08 -13.62 -1.00
N ARG A 533 -15.21 -14.27 -0.72
CA ARG A 533 -16.31 -13.64 0.02
C ARG A 533 -15.91 -13.27 1.43
N GLY A 534 -15.10 -14.10 2.10
CA GLY A 534 -14.48 -13.78 3.38
C GLY A 534 -13.55 -12.55 3.32
N LEU A 535 -12.95 -12.27 2.16
CA LEU A 535 -12.16 -11.07 1.87
C LEU A 535 -13.02 -9.87 1.44
N GLY A 536 -14.33 -10.07 1.26
CA GLY A 536 -15.28 -9.02 0.91
C GLY A 536 -15.53 -8.86 -0.59
N TYR A 537 -15.22 -9.88 -1.41
CA TYR A 537 -15.53 -9.87 -2.84
C TYR A 537 -16.92 -10.47 -3.10
N ASP A 538 -17.61 -9.93 -4.11
CA ASP A 538 -18.69 -10.65 -4.77
C ASP A 538 -18.11 -11.61 -5.80
N VAL A 539 -18.67 -12.82 -5.91
CA VAL A 539 -18.04 -13.86 -6.70
C VAL A 539 -19.05 -14.55 -7.62
N GLU A 540 -18.75 -14.51 -8.91
CA GLU A 540 -19.44 -15.30 -9.95
C GLU A 540 -18.57 -16.48 -10.39
N GLN A 541 -19.17 -17.65 -10.56
CA GLN A 541 -18.48 -18.89 -10.94
C GLN A 541 -18.89 -19.37 -12.33
N PHE A 542 -17.92 -19.92 -13.07
CA PHE A 542 -18.09 -20.46 -14.40
C PHE A 542 -17.38 -21.80 -14.51
N ALA A 543 -18.00 -22.79 -15.13
CA ALA A 543 -17.40 -24.10 -15.35
C ALA A 543 -16.54 -24.17 -16.63
N THR A 544 -16.70 -23.20 -17.54
CA THR A 544 -16.01 -23.21 -18.86
C THR A 544 -15.45 -21.82 -19.17
N GLY A 545 -14.36 -21.78 -19.93
CA GLY A 545 -13.79 -20.52 -20.43
C GLY A 545 -14.73 -19.77 -21.37
N ARG A 546 -15.61 -20.48 -22.11
CA ARG A 546 -16.60 -19.85 -22.98
C ARG A 546 -17.62 -19.03 -22.20
N ASP A 547 -18.08 -19.54 -21.06
CA ASP A 547 -19.05 -18.83 -20.23
C ASP A 547 -18.41 -17.62 -19.56
N LEU A 548 -17.17 -17.77 -19.10
CA LEU A 548 -16.37 -16.66 -18.62
C LEU A 548 -16.20 -15.58 -19.70
N LEU A 549 -15.78 -15.94 -20.92
CA LEU A 549 -15.62 -14.98 -22.02
C LEU A 549 -16.93 -14.27 -22.36
N ARG A 550 -18.05 -15.00 -22.38
CA ARG A 550 -19.39 -14.41 -22.60
C ARG A 550 -19.75 -13.40 -21.50
N ARG A 551 -19.41 -13.69 -20.25
CA ARG A 551 -19.62 -12.76 -19.13
C ARG A 551 -18.74 -11.52 -19.25
N VAL A 552 -17.47 -11.72 -19.51
CA VAL A 552 -16.48 -10.63 -19.67
C VAL A 552 -16.84 -9.70 -20.82
N SER A 553 -17.26 -10.23 -21.97
CA SER A 553 -17.65 -9.41 -23.12
C SER A 553 -18.88 -8.52 -22.87
N ARG A 554 -19.75 -8.89 -21.91
CA ARG A 554 -20.97 -8.13 -21.59
C ARG A 554 -20.73 -6.93 -20.70
N ALA A 555 -19.80 -7.02 -19.76
CA ALA A 555 -19.62 -6.01 -18.74
C ALA A 555 -18.20 -6.00 -18.18
N SER A 556 -17.73 -4.82 -17.73
CA SER A 556 -16.41 -4.61 -17.08
C SER A 556 -16.55 -4.32 -15.58
N ASP A 557 -17.61 -4.83 -14.96
CA ASP A 557 -17.96 -4.59 -13.54
C ASP A 557 -17.27 -5.55 -12.56
N PHE A 558 -16.24 -6.24 -12.99
CA PHE A 558 -15.38 -7.10 -12.18
C PHE A 558 -13.98 -6.49 -12.01
N ASP A 559 -13.33 -6.86 -10.92
CA ASP A 559 -12.01 -6.35 -10.56
C ASP A 559 -10.91 -7.41 -10.70
N LEU A 560 -11.26 -8.70 -10.67
CA LEU A 560 -10.34 -9.84 -10.65
C LEU A 560 -10.90 -11.01 -11.44
N ILE A 561 -10.03 -11.73 -12.13
CA ILE A 561 -10.36 -12.98 -12.80
C ILE A 561 -9.44 -14.08 -12.24
N LEU A 562 -10.04 -15.17 -11.77
CA LEU A 562 -9.33 -16.41 -11.42
C LEU A 562 -9.67 -17.49 -12.44
N ILE A 563 -8.65 -18.20 -12.91
CA ILE A 563 -8.81 -19.26 -13.91
C ILE A 563 -8.06 -20.48 -13.41
N ASP A 564 -8.77 -21.58 -13.20
CA ASP A 564 -8.11 -22.87 -13.02
C ASP A 564 -7.41 -23.29 -14.31
N HIS A 565 -6.20 -23.81 -14.21
CA HIS A 565 -5.41 -24.14 -15.40
C HIS A 565 -5.99 -25.30 -16.25
N HIS A 566 -6.94 -26.06 -15.70
CA HIS A 566 -7.68 -27.10 -16.43
C HIS A 566 -9.03 -26.60 -16.97
N THR A 567 -9.32 -25.30 -16.91
CA THR A 567 -10.57 -24.74 -17.43
C THR A 567 -10.72 -25.08 -18.92
N PRO A 568 -11.77 -25.77 -19.34
CA PRO A 568 -11.95 -26.17 -20.72
C PRO A 568 -12.64 -25.08 -21.55
N ASN A 569 -12.51 -25.21 -22.87
CA ASN A 569 -13.27 -24.45 -23.88
C ASN A 569 -13.26 -22.92 -23.73
N PRO A 570 -12.27 -22.24 -24.23
CA PRO A 570 -11.05 -22.74 -24.87
C PRO A 570 -9.98 -23.18 -23.86
N GLU A 571 -8.85 -23.73 -24.34
CA GLU A 571 -7.70 -24.04 -23.51
C GLU A 571 -7.11 -22.76 -22.87
N LEU A 572 -6.40 -22.92 -21.76
CA LEU A 572 -5.93 -21.82 -20.95
C LEU A 572 -5.19 -20.71 -21.71
N THR A 573 -4.30 -21.11 -22.63
CA THR A 573 -3.50 -20.13 -23.40
C THR A 573 -4.37 -19.29 -24.32
N ASP A 574 -5.32 -19.93 -24.99
CA ASP A 574 -6.27 -19.26 -25.88
C ASP A 574 -7.26 -18.42 -25.05
N LEU A 575 -7.71 -18.93 -23.90
CA LEU A 575 -8.57 -18.20 -22.98
C LEU A 575 -7.91 -16.91 -22.52
N VAL A 576 -6.67 -16.96 -22.05
CA VAL A 576 -5.92 -15.79 -21.59
C VAL A 576 -5.65 -14.82 -22.76
N SER A 577 -5.35 -15.34 -23.95
CA SER A 577 -5.20 -14.52 -25.15
C SER A 577 -6.48 -13.76 -25.52
N HIS A 578 -7.62 -14.44 -25.50
CA HIS A 578 -8.92 -13.80 -25.74
C HIS A 578 -9.26 -12.75 -24.67
N LEU A 579 -9.03 -13.06 -23.40
CA LEU A 579 -9.22 -12.09 -22.31
C LEU A 579 -8.33 -10.86 -22.45
N ARG A 580 -7.08 -11.04 -22.86
CA ARG A 580 -6.15 -9.93 -23.11
C ARG A 580 -6.45 -9.15 -24.39
N SER A 581 -7.25 -9.72 -25.27
CA SER A 581 -7.78 -9.03 -26.46
C SER A 581 -9.11 -8.31 -26.18
N ASP A 582 -9.84 -8.74 -25.15
CA ASP A 582 -11.11 -8.13 -24.76
C ASP A 582 -10.89 -6.82 -23.99
N GLN A 583 -11.58 -5.76 -24.39
CA GLN A 583 -11.45 -4.43 -23.80
C GLN A 583 -11.84 -4.39 -22.31
N ASN A 584 -12.75 -5.25 -21.88
CA ASN A 584 -13.23 -5.30 -20.51
C ASN A 584 -12.24 -6.00 -19.55
N ALA A 585 -11.43 -6.94 -20.08
CA ALA A 585 -10.46 -7.70 -19.28
C ALA A 585 -9.00 -7.33 -19.53
N LEU A 586 -8.74 -6.44 -20.51
CA LEU A 586 -7.39 -6.11 -20.99
C LEU A 586 -6.39 -5.75 -19.88
N ARG A 587 -6.86 -5.06 -18.84
CA ARG A 587 -6.03 -4.64 -17.70
C ARG A 587 -6.34 -5.38 -16.40
N ARG A 588 -7.44 -6.11 -16.34
CA ARG A 588 -7.82 -6.76 -15.08
C ARG A 588 -6.80 -7.83 -14.69
N PRO A 589 -6.42 -7.91 -13.41
CA PRO A 589 -5.57 -8.98 -12.92
C PRO A 589 -6.18 -10.33 -13.24
N ILE A 590 -5.38 -11.23 -13.79
CA ILE A 590 -5.73 -12.63 -14.02
C ILE A 590 -4.81 -13.49 -13.17
N LEU A 591 -5.40 -14.24 -12.26
CA LEU A 591 -4.71 -15.25 -11.47
C LEU A 591 -5.02 -16.62 -12.06
N VAL A 592 -4.01 -17.28 -12.55
CA VAL A 592 -4.12 -18.67 -13.00
C VAL A 592 -3.81 -19.58 -11.83
N VAL A 593 -4.80 -20.33 -11.40
CA VAL A 593 -4.69 -21.26 -10.29
C VAL A 593 -4.11 -22.59 -10.81
N ALA A 594 -2.91 -22.94 -10.34
CA ALA A 594 -2.32 -24.24 -10.62
C ALA A 594 -2.89 -25.28 -9.64
N SER A 595 -3.93 -25.99 -10.05
CA SER A 595 -4.58 -27.02 -9.25
C SER A 595 -4.20 -28.43 -9.70
N SER A 596 -4.31 -29.41 -8.80
CA SER A 596 -4.11 -30.83 -9.13
C SER A 596 -5.39 -31.46 -9.68
N ASN A 597 -5.29 -32.14 -10.79
CA ASN A 597 -6.43 -32.89 -11.39
C ASN A 597 -6.84 -34.13 -10.59
N THR A 598 -6.00 -34.60 -9.68
CA THR A 598 -6.15 -35.88 -9.02
C THR A 598 -6.98 -35.83 -7.75
N VAL A 599 -7.17 -34.64 -7.16
CA VAL A 599 -7.94 -34.48 -5.92
C VAL A 599 -8.76 -33.16 -5.98
N PRO A 600 -10.09 -33.22 -5.77
CA PRO A 600 -10.95 -32.05 -5.75
C PRO A 600 -10.80 -31.17 -4.50
N ALA A 601 -9.85 -31.47 -3.64
CA ALA A 601 -9.48 -30.71 -2.45
C ALA A 601 -7.96 -30.60 -2.36
N PRO A 602 -7.41 -29.59 -1.63
CA PRO A 602 -5.98 -29.53 -1.35
C PRO A 602 -5.50 -30.88 -0.86
N SER A 603 -4.35 -31.34 -1.35
CA SER A 603 -3.83 -32.59 -0.86
C SER A 603 -3.65 -32.45 0.66
N PHE A 604 -4.01 -33.47 1.40
CA PHE A 604 -3.84 -33.48 2.86
C PHE A 604 -2.39 -33.11 3.26
N GLU A 605 -1.43 -33.50 2.44
CA GLU A 605 -0.02 -33.17 2.63
C GLU A 605 0.28 -31.68 2.50
N GLN A 606 -0.36 -30.98 1.56
CA GLN A 606 -0.22 -29.52 1.41
C GLN A 606 -0.83 -28.78 2.61
N LEU A 607 -1.99 -29.24 3.07
CA LEU A 607 -2.59 -28.71 4.30
C LEU A 607 -1.71 -28.96 5.53
N LEU A 608 -1.16 -30.16 5.65
CA LEU A 608 -0.22 -30.48 6.74
C LEU A 608 1.05 -29.62 6.68
N LEU A 609 1.62 -29.42 5.48
CA LEU A 609 2.79 -28.58 5.30
C LEU A 609 2.48 -27.13 5.71
N ARG A 610 1.36 -26.59 5.29
CA ARG A 610 0.93 -25.24 5.65
C ARG A 610 0.71 -25.10 7.16
N PHE A 611 0.02 -26.08 7.75
CA PHE A 611 -0.17 -26.11 9.19
C PHE A 611 1.16 -26.20 9.96
N ALA A 612 2.10 -26.98 9.47
CA ALA A 612 3.42 -27.10 10.07
C ALA A 612 4.22 -25.78 9.97
N VAL A 613 4.10 -25.04 8.86
CA VAL A 613 4.69 -23.69 8.73
C VAL A 613 4.06 -22.70 9.71
N LEU A 614 2.75 -22.73 9.88
CA LEU A 614 2.04 -21.89 10.85
C LEU A 614 2.49 -22.17 12.29
N ILE A 615 2.62 -23.44 12.65
CA ILE A 615 3.15 -23.83 13.96
C ILE A 615 4.59 -23.38 14.12
N ALA A 616 5.44 -23.57 13.11
CA ALA A 616 6.82 -23.10 13.15
C ALA A 616 6.91 -21.58 13.31
N ALA A 617 6.02 -20.83 12.70
CA ALA A 617 5.95 -19.37 12.86
C ALA A 617 5.53 -18.92 14.26
N THR A 618 4.71 -19.72 14.95
CA THR A 618 4.25 -19.45 16.32
C THR A 618 5.17 -20.06 17.39
N ASP A 619 5.96 -21.07 17.03
CA ASP A 619 6.86 -21.78 17.97
C ASP A 619 8.21 -21.07 18.06
N THR A 620 8.38 -20.29 19.11
CA THR A 620 9.63 -19.57 19.39
C THR A 620 10.81 -20.49 19.62
N ASP A 621 10.59 -21.71 20.12
CA ASP A 621 11.65 -22.67 20.42
C ASP A 621 12.43 -23.13 19.16
N LEU A 622 11.84 -23.05 17.97
CA LEU A 622 12.53 -23.37 16.71
C LEU A 622 13.63 -22.36 16.36
N TYR A 623 13.56 -21.15 16.93
CA TYR A 623 14.49 -20.06 16.67
C TYR A 623 15.55 -19.87 17.75
N GLU A 624 15.55 -20.70 18.81
CA GLU A 624 16.60 -20.70 19.83
C GLU A 624 17.88 -21.40 19.35
N MET A 625 18.44 -20.88 18.28
CA MET A 625 19.78 -21.22 17.87
C MET A 625 20.75 -20.23 18.50
N PRO A 626 22.00 -20.67 18.81
CA PRO A 626 22.98 -19.73 19.34
C PRO A 626 23.12 -18.54 18.43
N ALA A 627 23.22 -17.37 19.04
CA ALA A 627 23.35 -16.09 18.34
C ALA A 627 24.36 -16.22 17.18
N PRO A 628 24.04 -15.58 16.02
CA PRO A 628 24.99 -15.57 14.92
C PRO A 628 26.31 -15.01 15.39
N TYR A 629 27.41 -15.63 14.96
CA TYR A 629 28.73 -15.07 15.18
C TYR A 629 28.78 -13.65 14.64
N VAL A 630 28.83 -12.69 15.54
CA VAL A 630 29.04 -11.30 15.17
C VAL A 630 30.55 -11.11 15.07
N PRO A 631 31.10 -10.86 13.87
CA PRO A 631 32.51 -10.65 13.72
C PRO A 631 32.95 -9.44 14.54
N ASP A 632 33.89 -9.63 15.42
CA ASP A 632 34.59 -8.50 16.05
C ASP A 632 35.46 -7.85 14.97
N VAL A 633 34.99 -6.73 14.47
CA VAL A 633 35.67 -5.93 13.42
C VAL A 633 37.06 -5.45 13.78
N ARG A 634 37.50 -5.70 15.04
CA ARG A 634 38.87 -5.41 15.52
C ARG A 634 39.84 -6.57 15.33
N ARG A 635 39.31 -7.75 14.93
CA ARG A 635 40.15 -8.92 14.70
C ARG A 635 40.56 -9.03 13.24
N PRO A 636 41.69 -9.68 12.95
CA PRO A 636 42.11 -9.99 11.60
C PRO A 636 41.04 -10.76 10.84
N ILE A 637 40.85 -10.45 9.57
CA ILE A 637 39.80 -11.04 8.69
C ILE A 637 39.87 -12.58 8.76
N GLU A 638 41.06 -13.15 8.82
CA GLU A 638 41.28 -14.60 8.91
C GLU A 638 40.67 -15.23 10.17
N GLU A 639 40.78 -14.56 11.34
CA GLU A 639 40.17 -15.03 12.59
C GLU A 639 38.64 -14.91 12.55
N VAL A 640 38.13 -13.88 11.93
CA VAL A 640 36.70 -13.67 11.74
C VAL A 640 36.10 -14.74 10.83
N GLU A 641 36.77 -15.09 9.74
CA GLU A 641 36.36 -16.18 8.85
C GLU A 641 36.47 -17.55 9.50
N ALA A 642 37.55 -17.80 10.26
CA ALA A 642 37.69 -19.06 11.01
C ALA A 642 36.57 -19.23 12.06
N GLY A 643 36.26 -18.17 12.81
CA GLY A 643 35.16 -18.19 13.78
C GLY A 643 33.79 -18.40 13.11
N ARG A 644 33.56 -17.81 11.95
CA ARG A 644 32.34 -18.00 11.14
C ARG A 644 32.23 -19.45 10.65
N LYS A 645 33.31 -20.04 10.13
CA LYS A 645 33.34 -21.43 9.69
C LYS A 645 33.07 -22.40 10.84
N ALA A 646 33.71 -22.17 12.01
CA ALA A 646 33.49 -23.00 13.19
C ALA A 646 32.03 -22.97 13.69
N ASN A 647 31.41 -21.81 13.65
CA ASN A 647 29.99 -21.64 14.04
C ASN A 647 29.04 -22.33 13.06
N LEU A 648 29.32 -22.27 11.76
CA LEU A 648 28.55 -22.98 10.75
C LEU A 648 28.70 -24.50 10.85
N ALA A 649 29.91 -25.00 11.14
CA ALA A 649 30.15 -26.43 11.37
C ALA A 649 29.39 -26.94 12.61
N LEU A 650 29.37 -26.17 13.70
CA LEU A 650 28.60 -26.50 14.89
C LEU A 650 27.10 -26.59 14.64
N ARG A 651 26.56 -25.69 13.78
CA ARG A 651 25.15 -25.72 13.37
C ARG A 651 24.81 -26.89 12.48
N ASP A 652 25.70 -27.26 11.59
CA ASP A 652 25.58 -28.44 10.73
C ASP A 652 25.46 -29.72 11.57
N GLU A 653 26.25 -29.85 12.64
CA GLU A 653 26.16 -30.97 13.58
C GLU A 653 24.84 -30.95 14.39
N ARG A 654 24.38 -29.79 14.84
CA ARG A 654 23.16 -29.65 15.61
C ARG A 654 21.90 -29.98 14.79
N PHE A 655 21.88 -29.63 13.52
CA PHE A 655 20.77 -30.01 12.64
C PHE A 655 20.66 -31.55 12.57
N LEU A 656 21.77 -32.25 12.44
CA LEU A 656 21.74 -33.71 12.40
C LEU A 656 21.29 -34.32 13.72
N ASP A 657 21.75 -33.78 14.86
CA ASP A 657 21.25 -34.21 16.17
C ASP A 657 19.78 -33.99 16.35
N PHE A 658 19.27 -32.87 15.85
CA PHE A 658 17.83 -32.56 15.80
C PHE A 658 17.08 -33.57 14.90
N ALA A 659 17.55 -33.78 13.67
CA ALA A 659 16.93 -34.68 12.70
C ALA A 659 16.92 -36.15 13.19
N ASP A 660 17.97 -36.61 13.88
CA ASP A 660 18.06 -37.94 14.46
C ASP A 660 17.30 -38.11 15.79
N GLY A 661 16.60 -37.08 16.27
CA GLY A 661 15.85 -37.11 17.53
C GLY A 661 16.73 -37.17 18.79
N LYS A 662 18.00 -36.84 18.67
CA LYS A 662 18.93 -36.72 19.80
C LYS A 662 18.66 -35.39 20.53
N ALA A 663 18.92 -35.39 21.86
CA ALA A 663 18.83 -34.11 22.60
C ALA A 663 19.94 -33.16 22.13
N ASP A 664 19.57 -31.90 21.84
CA ASP A 664 20.58 -30.86 21.70
C ASP A 664 21.31 -30.72 23.05
N ARG A 665 22.61 -30.95 23.05
CA ARG A 665 23.45 -30.93 24.28
C ARG A 665 23.45 -29.55 24.98
N LEU A 666 23.05 -28.48 24.26
CA LEU A 666 23.09 -27.13 24.78
C LEU A 666 21.71 -26.64 25.24
N THR A 667 20.61 -27.02 24.58
CA THR A 667 19.25 -26.58 24.94
C THR A 667 18.42 -27.62 25.68
N GLY A 668 18.85 -28.89 25.71
CA GLY A 668 18.12 -29.98 26.35
C GLY A 668 16.79 -30.36 25.66
N ILE A 669 16.48 -29.74 24.53
CA ILE A 669 15.20 -29.91 23.80
C ILE A 669 15.37 -31.05 22.78
N ARG A 670 14.51 -32.04 22.86
CA ARG A 670 14.47 -33.17 21.93
C ARG A 670 13.51 -32.90 20.79
N ASN A 671 13.93 -33.13 19.55
CA ASN A 671 13.08 -33.04 18.37
C ASN A 671 11.78 -33.83 18.52
N ASN A 672 11.82 -35.03 19.15
CA ASN A 672 10.63 -35.84 19.37
C ASN A 672 9.52 -35.13 20.13
N GLY A 673 9.84 -34.24 21.07
CA GLY A 673 8.84 -33.48 21.84
C GLY A 673 8.08 -32.46 20.95
N ARG A 674 8.72 -31.89 19.94
CA ARG A 674 8.10 -30.92 19.00
C ARG A 674 7.21 -31.63 17.99
N ILE A 675 7.67 -32.72 17.40
CA ILE A 675 6.87 -33.55 16.49
C ILE A 675 5.70 -34.15 17.24
N GLU A 676 5.88 -34.63 18.47
CA GLU A 676 4.80 -35.15 19.30
C GLU A 676 3.77 -34.05 19.64
N ARG A 677 4.21 -32.80 19.89
CA ARG A 677 3.31 -31.67 20.09
C ARG A 677 2.50 -31.38 18.84
N LEU A 678 3.13 -31.34 17.66
CA LEU A 678 2.47 -31.19 16.37
C LEU A 678 1.42 -32.31 16.15
N LEU A 679 1.84 -33.56 16.30
CA LEU A 679 0.96 -34.73 16.19
C LEU A 679 -0.21 -34.67 17.19
N ARG A 680 0.05 -34.23 18.42
CA ARG A 680 -0.98 -34.09 19.45
C ARG A 680 -2.01 -33.02 19.09
N VAL A 681 -1.56 -31.86 18.59
CA VAL A 681 -2.45 -30.77 18.14
C VAL A 681 -3.31 -31.25 16.97
N VAL A 682 -2.72 -31.94 16.00
CA VAL A 682 -3.46 -32.48 14.86
C VAL A 682 -4.46 -33.55 15.30
N LYS A 683 -4.06 -34.48 16.17
CA LYS A 683 -4.95 -35.51 16.68
C LYS A 683 -6.07 -34.95 17.56
N SER A 684 -5.78 -33.93 18.40
CA SER A 684 -6.80 -33.30 19.25
C SER A 684 -7.85 -32.50 18.47
N SER A 685 -7.55 -32.12 17.22
CA SER A 685 -8.52 -31.48 16.33
C SER A 685 -9.43 -32.45 15.58
N GLY A 686 -9.37 -33.74 15.89
CA GLY A 686 -10.21 -34.78 15.26
C GLY A 686 -9.69 -35.34 13.96
N VAL A 687 -8.46 -35.01 13.56
CA VAL A 687 -7.81 -35.54 12.38
C VAL A 687 -7.23 -36.92 12.65
N ILE A 688 -7.69 -37.93 11.91
CA ILE A 688 -7.18 -39.29 11.99
C ILE A 688 -6.12 -39.48 10.91
N MET A 689 -4.88 -39.77 11.35
CA MET A 689 -3.74 -40.01 10.44
C MET A 689 -3.38 -41.51 10.42
N SER A 690 -3.01 -41.98 9.23
CA SER A 690 -2.38 -43.29 9.09
C SER A 690 -0.91 -43.23 9.57
N PRO A 691 -0.30 -44.39 9.90
CA PRO A 691 1.12 -44.44 10.26
C PRO A 691 2.06 -43.87 9.19
N SER A 692 1.72 -44.02 7.90
CA SER A 692 2.48 -43.44 6.80
C SER A 692 2.37 -41.92 6.76
N GLN A 693 1.20 -41.38 7.07
CA GLN A 693 1.00 -39.93 7.17
C GLN A 693 1.73 -39.32 8.37
N GLU A 694 1.76 -40.02 9.51
CA GLU A 694 2.57 -39.60 10.68
C GLU A 694 4.07 -39.62 10.35
N ALA A 695 4.55 -40.63 9.63
CA ALA A 695 5.93 -40.70 9.18
C ALA A 695 6.27 -39.57 8.20
N MET A 696 5.36 -39.27 7.31
CA MET A 696 5.50 -38.15 6.36
C MET A 696 5.56 -36.80 7.11
N LEU A 697 4.68 -36.60 8.10
CA LEU A 697 4.70 -35.37 8.91
C LEU A 697 6.04 -35.18 9.66
N LYS A 698 6.66 -36.25 10.12
CA LYS A 698 7.99 -36.21 10.72
C LYS A 698 9.04 -35.74 9.72
N LEU A 699 9.05 -36.30 8.51
CA LEU A 699 9.97 -35.87 7.45
C LEU A 699 9.75 -34.41 7.06
N ARG A 700 8.51 -33.94 7.03
CA ARG A 700 8.19 -32.53 6.77
C ARG A 700 8.65 -31.59 7.87
N ALA A 701 8.60 -31.99 9.14
CA ALA A 701 9.14 -31.23 10.26
C ALA A 701 10.67 -31.01 10.13
N GLU A 702 11.41 -32.02 9.66
CA GLU A 702 12.82 -31.88 9.34
C GLU A 702 13.07 -30.87 8.21
N GLN A 703 12.24 -30.90 7.14
CA GLN A 703 12.34 -29.94 6.05
C GLN A 703 12.10 -28.49 6.51
N ILE A 704 11.10 -28.28 7.36
CA ILE A 704 10.79 -26.96 7.91
C ILE A 704 11.97 -26.47 8.76
N THR A 705 12.57 -27.33 9.57
CA THR A 705 13.75 -26.97 10.35
C THR A 705 14.90 -26.54 9.45
N PHE A 706 15.13 -27.24 8.34
CA PHE A 706 16.12 -26.81 7.34
C PHE A 706 15.77 -25.44 6.73
N ALA A 707 14.51 -25.22 6.36
CA ALA A 707 14.08 -23.95 5.80
C ALA A 707 14.27 -22.78 6.79
N VAL A 708 14.03 -23.00 8.08
CA VAL A 708 14.34 -22.01 9.15
C VAL A 708 15.83 -21.69 9.19
N LEU A 709 16.67 -22.73 9.20
CA LEU A 709 18.13 -22.55 9.24
C LEU A 709 18.66 -21.83 7.99
N ASP A 710 18.17 -22.20 6.81
CA ASP A 710 18.57 -21.56 5.56
C ASP A 710 18.10 -20.09 5.51
N ALA A 711 16.90 -19.79 6.00
CA ALA A 711 16.39 -18.43 6.06
C ALA A 711 17.21 -17.52 6.99
N GLU A 712 17.64 -18.05 8.16
CA GLU A 712 18.40 -17.27 9.13
C GLU A 712 19.89 -17.12 8.76
N TYR A 713 20.48 -18.13 8.14
CA TYR A 713 21.94 -18.24 8.03
C TYR A 713 22.47 -18.31 6.60
N ALA A 714 21.58 -18.26 5.58
CA ALA A 714 21.94 -18.37 4.16
C ALA A 714 22.93 -19.53 3.91
N LEU A 715 22.53 -20.75 4.27
CA LEU A 715 23.36 -21.94 4.21
C LEU A 715 23.79 -22.24 2.77
N THR A 716 25.03 -22.71 2.61
CA THR A 716 25.56 -23.22 1.33
C THR A 716 26.08 -24.66 1.50
N PRO A 717 26.17 -25.45 0.41
CA PRO A 717 26.72 -26.79 0.49
C PRO A 717 28.12 -26.84 1.07
N GLU A 718 28.92 -25.80 0.86
CA GLU A 718 30.30 -25.70 1.39
C GLU A 718 30.30 -25.35 2.87
N SER A 719 29.35 -24.56 3.35
CA SER A 719 29.26 -24.13 4.74
C SER A 719 28.60 -25.18 5.65
N SER A 720 27.72 -26.01 5.09
CA SER A 720 26.90 -26.96 5.84
C SER A 720 26.72 -28.29 5.08
N PRO A 721 27.81 -28.99 4.73
CA PRO A 721 27.76 -30.16 3.84
C PRO A 721 26.94 -31.32 4.41
N LYS A 722 26.92 -31.52 5.71
CA LYS A 722 26.16 -32.62 6.35
C LYS A 722 24.65 -32.33 6.32
N THR A 723 24.25 -31.07 6.56
CA THR A 723 22.86 -30.65 6.46
C THR A 723 22.33 -30.83 5.05
N PHE A 724 23.07 -30.38 4.02
CA PHE A 724 22.67 -30.56 2.63
C PHE A 724 22.60 -32.01 2.20
N ALA A 725 23.56 -32.85 2.66
CA ALA A 725 23.51 -34.32 2.42
C ALA A 725 22.24 -34.95 3.03
N ARG A 726 21.88 -34.55 4.26
CA ARG A 726 20.64 -35.00 4.93
C ARG A 726 19.41 -34.57 4.21
N VAL A 727 19.34 -33.28 3.76
CA VAL A 727 18.21 -32.76 2.98
C VAL A 727 18.09 -33.49 1.64
N ALA A 728 19.19 -33.80 0.95
CA ALA A 728 19.17 -34.59 -0.26
C ALA A 728 18.62 -36.01 -0.04
N ASP A 729 18.94 -36.64 1.12
CA ASP A 729 18.37 -37.93 1.51
C ASP A 729 16.91 -37.84 1.87
N LEU A 730 16.48 -36.79 2.59
CA LEU A 730 15.07 -36.50 2.88
C LEU A 730 14.28 -36.35 1.61
N ASN A 731 14.82 -35.65 0.62
CA ASN A 731 14.16 -35.45 -0.68
C ASN A 731 13.92 -36.73 -1.46
N LYS A 732 14.81 -37.73 -1.30
CA LYS A 732 14.62 -39.05 -1.90
C LYS A 732 13.55 -39.86 -1.17
N ARG A 733 13.41 -39.67 0.14
CA ARG A 733 12.46 -40.41 0.99
C ARG A 733 11.05 -39.87 0.95
N ILE A 734 10.88 -38.59 0.61
CA ILE A 734 9.56 -37.96 0.48
C ILE A 734 8.99 -38.30 -0.89
N ILE A 735 8.23 -39.36 -0.95
CA ILE A 735 7.47 -39.77 -2.14
C ILE A 735 6.04 -39.29 -1.94
N LEU A 736 5.61 -38.35 -2.79
CA LEU A 736 4.23 -37.90 -2.81
C LEU A 736 3.37 -38.94 -3.52
N GLN A 737 2.50 -39.58 -2.77
CA GLN A 737 1.40 -40.37 -3.34
C GLN A 737 0.14 -39.52 -3.30
N PRO A 738 -0.62 -39.42 -4.38
CA PRO A 738 -1.92 -38.74 -4.35
C PRO A 738 -2.81 -39.44 -3.33
N ALA A 739 -3.44 -38.65 -2.44
CA ALA A 739 -4.39 -39.19 -1.47
C ALA A 739 -5.58 -39.84 -2.20
N THR A 740 -5.97 -41.05 -1.78
CA THR A 740 -7.15 -41.70 -2.32
C THR A 740 -8.42 -41.00 -1.85
N LYS A 741 -9.54 -41.13 -2.60
CA LYS A 741 -10.85 -40.58 -2.20
C LYS A 741 -11.26 -40.99 -0.78
N GLU A 742 -10.91 -42.19 -0.37
CA GLU A 742 -11.21 -42.73 0.96
C GLU A 742 -10.32 -42.12 2.05
N GLU A 743 -9.08 -41.78 1.75
CA GLU A 743 -8.18 -41.10 2.68
C GLU A 743 -8.61 -39.66 2.91
N VAL A 744 -9.08 -38.97 1.88
CA VAL A 744 -9.62 -37.61 1.98
C VAL A 744 -10.89 -37.58 2.85
N GLN A 745 -11.77 -38.55 2.72
CA GLN A 745 -13.00 -38.65 3.54
C GLN A 745 -12.70 -39.03 4.99
N ARG A 746 -11.69 -39.87 5.28
CA ARG A 746 -11.32 -40.31 6.62
C ARG A 746 -10.56 -39.26 7.44
N VAL A 747 -9.90 -38.35 6.78
CA VAL A 747 -8.91 -37.45 7.41
C VAL A 747 -9.55 -36.19 8.03
N GLY A 748 -10.82 -35.92 7.77
CA GLY A 748 -11.45 -34.72 8.31
C GLY A 748 -10.76 -33.44 7.82
N VAL A 749 -10.60 -33.30 6.50
CA VAL A 749 -9.99 -32.13 5.84
C VAL A 749 -10.61 -30.84 6.36
N ASP A 750 -11.91 -30.79 6.57
CA ASP A 750 -12.62 -29.64 7.13
C ASP A 750 -12.17 -29.27 8.56
N SER A 751 -11.79 -30.27 9.35
CA SER A 751 -11.27 -30.03 10.71
C SER A 751 -9.86 -29.46 10.67
N LEU A 752 -9.04 -29.95 9.74
CA LEU A 752 -7.69 -29.41 9.52
C LEU A 752 -7.74 -27.99 8.93
N MET A 753 -8.65 -27.73 8.02
CA MET A 753 -8.87 -26.38 7.46
C MET A 753 -9.30 -25.38 8.53
N ARG A 754 -10.28 -25.72 9.37
CA ARG A 754 -10.68 -24.87 10.51
C ARG A 754 -9.55 -24.62 11.50
N LEU A 755 -8.69 -25.60 11.69
CA LEU A 755 -7.52 -25.46 12.54
C LEU A 755 -6.50 -24.50 11.90
N ILE A 756 -6.23 -24.63 10.63
CA ILE A 756 -5.38 -23.73 9.84
C ILE A 756 -5.90 -22.30 9.94
N GLU A 757 -7.17 -22.06 9.66
CA GLU A 757 -7.80 -20.73 9.76
C GLU A 757 -7.63 -20.10 11.15
N ARG A 758 -7.78 -20.91 12.21
CA ARG A 758 -7.58 -20.43 13.58
C ARG A 758 -6.13 -19.99 13.83
N PHE A 759 -5.16 -20.79 13.42
CA PHE A 759 -3.74 -20.45 13.57
C PHE A 759 -3.32 -19.28 12.69
N GLU A 760 -3.91 -19.12 11.51
CA GLU A 760 -3.68 -17.95 10.66
C GLU A 760 -4.18 -16.67 11.31
N ILE A 761 -5.33 -16.70 11.97
CA ILE A 761 -5.83 -15.57 12.77
C ILE A 761 -4.86 -15.26 13.92
N ASP A 762 -4.36 -16.27 14.61
CA ASP A 762 -3.43 -16.09 15.72
C ASP A 762 -2.08 -15.54 15.24
N VAL A 763 -1.56 -16.01 14.11
CA VAL A 763 -0.36 -15.48 13.45
C VAL A 763 -0.56 -14.03 13.02
N SER A 764 -1.68 -13.71 12.39
CA SER A 764 -1.98 -12.34 11.91
C SER A 764 -2.08 -11.30 13.02
N ARG A 765 -2.41 -11.73 14.24
CA ARG A 765 -2.48 -10.86 15.43
C ARG A 765 -1.14 -10.62 16.09
N ASN A 766 -0.12 -11.39 15.74
CA ASN A 766 1.23 -11.27 16.29
C ASN A 766 2.22 -10.90 15.18
N ALA A 767 2.67 -9.65 15.16
CA ALA A 767 3.58 -9.13 14.13
C ALA A 767 4.88 -9.93 13.99
N ALA A 768 5.43 -10.46 15.08
CA ALA A 768 6.65 -11.28 15.03
C ALA A 768 6.36 -12.67 14.43
N ALA A 769 5.24 -13.29 14.76
CA ALA A 769 4.80 -14.55 14.16
C ALA A 769 4.48 -14.37 12.67
N GLN A 770 3.83 -13.26 12.29
CA GLN A 770 3.56 -12.93 10.89
C GLN A 770 4.84 -12.77 10.09
N ALA A 771 5.81 -12.02 10.57
CA ALA A 771 7.10 -11.85 9.91
C ALA A 771 7.84 -13.19 9.71
N ARG A 772 7.80 -14.08 10.74
CA ARG A 772 8.36 -15.43 10.63
C ARG A 772 7.61 -16.30 9.63
N TYR A 773 6.29 -16.21 9.62
CA TYR A 773 5.45 -16.92 8.64
C TYR A 773 5.79 -16.52 7.20
N ASP A 774 5.87 -15.22 6.92
CA ASP A 774 6.17 -14.70 5.59
C ASP A 774 7.57 -15.15 5.12
N MET A 775 8.56 -15.09 6.02
CA MET A 775 9.90 -15.59 5.75
C MET A 775 9.92 -17.09 5.46
N LEU A 776 9.26 -17.90 6.30
CA LEU A 776 9.22 -19.35 6.15
C LEU A 776 8.45 -19.78 4.91
N ARG A 777 7.34 -19.12 4.61
CA ARG A 777 6.54 -19.37 3.42
C ARG A 777 7.38 -19.27 2.16
N GLY A 778 8.11 -18.18 1.97
CA GLY A 778 8.97 -17.99 0.80
C GLY A 778 10.06 -19.06 0.67
N LYS A 779 10.62 -19.51 1.79
CA LYS A 779 11.68 -20.54 1.80
C LYS A 779 11.14 -21.96 1.67
N VAL A 780 10.00 -22.26 2.28
CA VAL A 780 9.36 -23.57 2.18
C VAL A 780 8.82 -23.80 0.77
N ASP A 781 8.23 -22.79 0.15
CA ASP A 781 7.75 -22.87 -1.23
C ASP A 781 8.93 -23.10 -2.19
N ALA A 782 10.08 -22.45 -1.99
CA ALA A 782 11.29 -22.69 -2.77
C ALA A 782 11.85 -24.11 -2.57
N VAL A 783 11.84 -24.59 -1.33
CA VAL A 783 12.26 -25.96 -0.99
C VAL A 783 11.26 -26.99 -1.47
N ALA A 784 9.95 -26.71 -1.33
CA ALA A 784 8.87 -27.57 -1.80
C ALA A 784 8.83 -27.70 -3.33
N LEU A 785 9.07 -26.62 -4.06
CA LEU A 785 9.23 -26.64 -5.52
C LEU A 785 10.45 -27.47 -5.95
N GLY A 786 11.55 -27.43 -5.18
CA GLY A 786 12.71 -28.30 -5.40
C GLY A 786 12.47 -29.76 -5.10
N LEU A 787 11.44 -30.08 -4.30
CA LEU A 787 11.14 -31.43 -3.80
C LEU A 787 10.05 -32.19 -4.56
N LYS A 788 9.56 -31.71 -5.68
CA LYS A 788 8.46 -32.29 -6.45
C LYS A 788 7.20 -32.53 -5.59
N VAL A 789 6.77 -31.51 -4.85
CA VAL A 789 5.51 -31.52 -4.07
C VAL A 789 4.28 -31.66 -4.98
N ILE A 790 4.41 -31.24 -6.22
CA ILE A 790 3.42 -31.38 -7.28
C ILE A 790 3.73 -32.65 -8.07
N SER A 791 2.70 -33.38 -8.54
CA SER A 791 2.96 -34.54 -9.39
C SER A 791 3.83 -34.11 -10.59
N PRO A 792 4.67 -34.99 -11.16
CA PRO A 792 5.50 -34.62 -12.31
C PRO A 792 4.70 -34.03 -13.47
N ARG A 793 3.47 -34.49 -13.67
CA ARG A 793 2.55 -33.99 -14.72
C ARG A 793 2.03 -32.57 -14.38
N ASP A 794 1.67 -32.31 -13.12
CA ASP A 794 1.16 -31.01 -12.70
C ASP A 794 2.28 -29.96 -12.66
N TYR A 795 3.49 -30.36 -12.25
CA TYR A 795 4.67 -29.50 -12.31
C TYR A 795 5.05 -29.11 -13.74
N GLU A 796 4.97 -30.06 -14.69
CA GLU A 796 5.21 -29.76 -16.11
C GLU A 796 4.14 -28.84 -16.66
N ALA A 797 2.87 -29.02 -16.30
CA ALA A 797 1.76 -28.16 -16.71
C ALA A 797 1.91 -26.76 -16.13
N GLU A 798 2.25 -26.62 -14.85
CA GLU A 798 2.52 -25.34 -14.18
C GLU A 798 3.73 -24.63 -14.79
N ALA A 799 4.84 -25.34 -14.98
CA ALA A 799 6.03 -24.77 -15.59
C ALA A 799 5.79 -24.34 -17.04
N LYS A 800 4.99 -25.08 -17.79
CA LYS A 800 4.57 -24.75 -19.15
C LYS A 800 3.65 -23.54 -19.14
N ALA A 801 2.61 -23.53 -18.30
CA ALA A 801 1.69 -22.42 -18.14
C ALA A 801 2.43 -21.14 -17.70
N SER A 802 3.29 -21.23 -16.69
CA SER A 802 4.09 -20.10 -16.21
C SER A 802 4.99 -19.52 -17.30
N ARG A 803 5.61 -20.35 -18.14
CA ARG A 803 6.47 -19.86 -19.25
C ARG A 803 5.64 -19.16 -20.32
N LEU A 804 4.52 -19.75 -20.73
CA LEU A 804 3.65 -19.20 -21.76
C LEU A 804 2.94 -17.92 -21.29
N LEU A 805 2.52 -17.88 -20.04
CA LEU A 805 1.73 -16.77 -19.49
C LEU A 805 2.58 -15.58 -19.04
N ARG A 806 3.88 -15.75 -18.80
CA ARG A 806 4.80 -14.64 -18.45
C ARG A 806 4.86 -13.53 -19.50
N SER A 807 4.51 -13.81 -20.73
CA SER A 807 4.46 -12.80 -21.80
C SER A 807 3.23 -11.88 -21.69
N TYR A 808 2.23 -12.25 -20.92
CA TYR A 808 1.02 -11.44 -20.75
C TYR A 808 1.12 -10.57 -19.50
N PRO A 809 1.05 -9.23 -19.61
CA PRO A 809 1.09 -8.34 -18.43
C PRO A 809 -0.14 -8.56 -17.54
N GLY A 810 0.06 -8.51 -16.22
CA GLY A 810 -1.01 -8.67 -15.24
C GLY A 810 -1.58 -10.08 -15.13
N VAL A 811 -0.85 -11.10 -15.61
CA VAL A 811 -1.16 -12.52 -15.41
C VAL A 811 -0.16 -13.12 -14.45
N ALA A 812 -0.63 -13.68 -13.35
CA ALA A 812 0.19 -14.40 -12.39
C ALA A 812 -0.31 -15.84 -12.24
N VAL A 813 0.62 -16.77 -12.05
CA VAL A 813 0.30 -18.16 -11.71
C VAL A 813 0.49 -18.33 -10.22
N ILE A 814 -0.55 -18.78 -9.54
CA ILE A 814 -0.58 -18.97 -8.09
C ILE A 814 -0.91 -20.43 -7.77
N PRO A 815 -0.47 -20.94 -6.62
CA PRO A 815 -0.95 -22.23 -6.13
C PRO A 815 -2.44 -22.14 -5.79
N GLU A 816 -3.08 -23.30 -5.67
CA GLU A 816 -4.46 -23.37 -5.23
C GLU A 816 -4.64 -22.68 -3.86
N PRO A 817 -5.56 -21.69 -3.74
CA PRO A 817 -5.72 -20.95 -2.50
C PRO A 817 -6.41 -21.82 -1.43
N PHE A 818 -5.74 -22.03 -0.30
CA PHE A 818 -6.22 -22.84 0.81
C PHE A 818 -6.68 -22.04 2.02
N SER A 819 -6.23 -20.80 2.11
CA SER A 819 -6.57 -19.93 3.23
C SER A 819 -6.68 -18.48 2.82
N ARG A 820 -7.39 -17.74 3.66
CA ARG A 820 -7.59 -16.29 3.48
C ARG A 820 -6.27 -15.52 3.49
N VAL A 821 -5.40 -15.76 4.47
CA VAL A 821 -4.17 -14.98 4.68
C VAL A 821 -3.19 -15.20 3.53
N GLY A 822 -2.98 -16.46 3.10
CA GLY A 822 -2.09 -16.73 1.98
C GLY A 822 -2.56 -16.13 0.67
N PHE A 823 -3.87 -16.12 0.47
CA PHE A 823 -4.44 -15.56 -0.75
C PHE A 823 -4.46 -14.02 -0.76
N GLU A 824 -4.49 -13.36 0.39
CA GLU A 824 -4.33 -11.90 0.47
C GLU A 824 -2.99 -11.43 -0.11
N ASP A 825 -1.91 -12.19 0.10
CA ASP A 825 -0.59 -11.85 -0.46
C ASP A 825 -0.54 -12.04 -1.98
N ASP A 826 -1.16 -13.11 -2.47
CA ASP A 826 -1.30 -13.35 -3.91
C ASP A 826 -2.10 -12.22 -4.57
N LEU A 827 -3.17 -11.76 -3.91
CA LEU A 827 -3.97 -10.62 -4.38
C LEU A 827 -3.18 -9.30 -4.35
N ARG A 828 -2.39 -9.04 -3.30
CA ARG A 828 -1.54 -7.84 -3.27
C ARG A 828 -0.56 -7.82 -4.43
N THR A 829 0.01 -8.97 -4.77
CA THR A 829 0.91 -9.10 -5.92
C THR A 829 0.18 -8.88 -7.23
N ALA A 830 -1.07 -9.28 -7.33
CA ALA A 830 -1.89 -9.10 -8.53
C ALA A 830 -2.30 -7.63 -8.75
N PHE A 831 -2.57 -6.88 -7.68
CA PHE A 831 -2.97 -5.46 -7.74
C PHE A 831 -1.77 -4.52 -7.55
N GLN A 832 -0.71 -4.68 -8.34
CA GLN A 832 0.48 -3.82 -8.29
C GLN A 832 0.22 -2.39 -8.75
N ASP A 833 -0.68 -2.19 -9.73
CA ASP A 833 -1.09 -0.87 -10.18
C ASP A 833 -2.21 -0.34 -9.27
N PRO A 834 -2.08 0.83 -8.65
CA PRO A 834 -3.16 1.43 -7.85
C PRO A 834 -4.48 1.58 -8.60
N ALA A 835 -4.44 1.71 -9.93
CA ALA A 835 -5.65 1.77 -10.76
C ALA A 835 -6.41 0.45 -10.81
N ASP A 836 -5.74 -0.68 -10.60
CA ASP A 836 -6.33 -2.02 -10.67
C ASP A 836 -6.84 -2.49 -9.29
N ALA A 837 -6.51 -1.76 -8.21
CA ALA A 837 -7.02 -2.05 -6.87
C ALA A 837 -8.55 -1.96 -6.80
N PRO A 838 -9.20 -2.74 -5.93
CA PRO A 838 -10.65 -2.65 -5.70
C PRO A 838 -11.07 -1.23 -5.36
N ARG A 839 -12.15 -0.79 -5.98
CA ARG A 839 -12.65 0.58 -5.82
C ARG A 839 -13.26 0.80 -4.44
N ASP A 840 -13.00 1.99 -3.87
CA ASP A 840 -13.60 2.41 -2.61
C ASP A 840 -15.15 2.47 -2.74
N PRO A 841 -15.92 2.00 -1.74
CA PRO A 841 -17.38 2.12 -1.73
C PRO A 841 -17.88 3.56 -1.92
N ALA A 842 -17.19 4.55 -1.35
CA ALA A 842 -17.56 5.95 -1.52
C ALA A 842 -17.35 6.44 -2.97
N GLU A 843 -16.32 5.96 -3.65
CA GLU A 843 -16.08 6.25 -5.07
C GLU A 843 -17.14 5.58 -5.95
N LYS A 844 -17.50 4.32 -5.66
CA LYS A 844 -18.58 3.61 -6.36
C LYS A 844 -19.91 4.38 -6.23
N LEU A 845 -20.24 4.81 -5.01
CA LEU A 845 -21.44 5.63 -4.74
C LEU A 845 -21.40 6.96 -5.50
N GLY A 846 -20.23 7.61 -5.55
CA GLY A 846 -20.06 8.85 -6.34
C GLY A 846 -20.35 8.64 -7.82
N GLY A 847 -19.80 7.58 -8.41
CA GLY A 847 -20.08 7.17 -9.78
C GLY A 847 -21.56 6.84 -10.02
N ALA A 848 -22.18 6.12 -9.07
CA ALA A 848 -23.60 5.79 -9.13
C ALA A 848 -24.49 7.05 -9.10
N LYS A 849 -24.18 8.04 -8.25
CA LYS A 849 -24.91 9.33 -8.22
C LYS A 849 -24.86 10.03 -9.58
N VAL A 850 -23.69 10.12 -10.19
CA VAL A 850 -23.53 10.72 -11.52
C VAL A 850 -24.34 9.95 -12.57
N ALA A 851 -24.27 8.62 -12.53
CA ALA A 851 -24.96 7.76 -13.47
C ALA A 851 -26.49 7.86 -13.37
N VAL A 852 -27.03 7.78 -12.14
CA VAL A 852 -28.48 7.89 -11.91
C VAL A 852 -28.99 9.26 -12.33
N GLU A 853 -28.22 10.33 -12.08
CA GLU A 853 -28.61 11.68 -12.52
C GLU A 853 -28.65 11.82 -14.04
N TRP A 854 -27.68 11.27 -14.79
CA TRP A 854 -27.74 11.27 -16.25
C TRP A 854 -28.90 10.43 -16.78
N LEU A 855 -29.16 9.26 -16.20
CA LEU A 855 -30.29 8.41 -16.55
C LEU A 855 -31.61 9.11 -16.22
N ARG A 856 -31.72 9.88 -15.12
CA ARG A 856 -32.86 10.72 -14.80
C ARG A 856 -33.11 11.76 -15.90
N LYS A 857 -32.10 12.50 -16.33
CA LYS A 857 -32.20 13.49 -17.41
C LYS A 857 -32.69 12.89 -18.72
N MET A 858 -32.24 11.69 -19.04
CA MET A 858 -32.73 10.94 -20.20
C MET A 858 -34.19 10.52 -20.02
N ALA A 859 -34.55 10.01 -18.82
CA ALA A 859 -35.90 9.56 -18.50
C ALA A 859 -36.96 10.68 -18.56
N VAL A 860 -36.63 11.87 -18.05
CA VAL A 860 -37.51 13.00 -18.03
C VAL A 860 -37.55 13.79 -19.36
N GLY A 861 -36.70 13.42 -20.33
CA GLY A 861 -36.67 14.03 -21.67
C GLY A 861 -35.79 15.28 -21.78
N GLU A 862 -34.97 15.60 -20.78
CA GLU A 862 -33.95 16.65 -20.88
C GLU A 862 -32.89 16.30 -21.93
N LEU A 863 -32.67 15.00 -22.12
CA LEU A 863 -31.76 14.44 -23.15
C LEU A 863 -32.57 13.45 -24.01
N THR A 864 -32.71 13.76 -25.27
CA THR A 864 -33.52 12.96 -26.20
C THR A 864 -32.72 11.95 -27.01
N GLY A 865 -33.35 10.87 -27.45
CA GLY A 865 -32.76 9.87 -28.34
C GLY A 865 -31.97 8.77 -27.64
N PHE A 866 -32.09 8.60 -26.33
CA PHE A 866 -31.52 7.52 -25.55
C PHE A 866 -32.62 6.51 -25.13
N ASP A 867 -32.38 5.22 -25.35
CA ASP A 867 -33.24 4.15 -24.83
C ASP A 867 -32.76 3.72 -23.45
N ILE A 868 -33.50 4.09 -22.42
CA ILE A 868 -33.17 3.79 -21.01
C ILE A 868 -33.78 2.51 -20.48
N LYS A 869 -34.64 1.83 -21.28
CA LYS A 869 -35.27 0.56 -20.84
C LYS A 869 -34.31 -0.48 -20.28
N PRO A 870 -33.09 -0.65 -20.85
CA PRO A 870 -32.11 -1.57 -20.30
C PRO A 870 -31.61 -1.20 -18.90
N ALA A 871 -31.76 0.06 -18.45
CA ALA A 871 -31.28 0.53 -17.14
C ALA A 871 -32.35 0.45 -16.04
N GLU A 872 -33.58 0.05 -16.37
CA GLU A 872 -34.66 0.00 -15.40
C GLU A 872 -34.38 -0.90 -14.18
N PRO A 873 -33.83 -2.13 -14.34
CA PRO A 873 -33.53 -2.99 -13.19
C PRO A 873 -32.57 -2.33 -12.18
N GLU A 874 -31.51 -1.70 -12.68
CA GLU A 874 -30.51 -1.02 -11.85
C GLU A 874 -31.07 0.27 -11.21
N LEU A 875 -31.89 1.02 -11.93
CA LEU A 875 -32.59 2.18 -11.38
C LEU A 875 -33.58 1.77 -10.27
N ARG A 876 -34.24 0.63 -10.41
CA ARG A 876 -35.08 0.07 -9.35
C ARG A 876 -34.24 -0.39 -8.14
N GLY A 877 -33.09 -1.00 -8.39
CA GLY A 877 -32.13 -1.31 -7.35
C GLY A 877 -31.63 -0.05 -6.61
N ALA A 878 -31.35 1.04 -7.33
CA ALA A 878 -30.91 2.31 -6.75
C ALA A 878 -31.93 2.95 -5.81
N LEU A 879 -33.21 2.59 -5.89
CA LEU A 879 -34.23 3.01 -4.93
C LEU A 879 -33.93 2.53 -3.50
N ALA A 880 -33.14 1.48 -3.32
CA ALA A 880 -32.76 0.98 -1.99
C ALA A 880 -31.79 1.92 -1.27
N SER A 881 -30.96 2.67 -1.99
CA SER A 881 -30.02 3.66 -1.43
C SER A 881 -30.71 4.99 -1.14
N ASN A 882 -30.53 5.55 0.07
CA ASN A 882 -31.07 6.88 0.39
C ASN A 882 -30.41 7.97 -0.46
N ASP A 883 -29.17 7.79 -0.80
CA ASP A 883 -28.36 8.72 -1.58
C ASP A 883 -28.74 8.79 -3.06
N LEU A 884 -29.32 7.71 -3.61
CA LEU A 884 -29.67 7.58 -5.02
C LEU A 884 -31.19 7.71 -5.24
N ALA A 885 -31.98 7.47 -4.20
CA ALA A 885 -33.43 7.30 -4.31
C ALA A 885 -34.12 8.51 -4.94
N ASP A 886 -33.66 9.73 -4.65
CA ASP A 886 -34.33 10.95 -5.12
C ASP A 886 -34.36 11.04 -6.65
N ALA A 887 -33.23 10.87 -7.31
CA ALA A 887 -33.09 10.86 -8.76
C ALA A 887 -33.66 9.56 -9.38
N ALA A 888 -33.50 8.43 -8.71
CA ALA A 888 -33.99 7.13 -9.17
C ALA A 888 -35.53 7.09 -9.20
N ILE A 889 -36.22 7.68 -8.21
CA ILE A 889 -37.71 7.80 -8.20
C ILE A 889 -38.22 8.52 -9.43
N GLU A 890 -37.57 9.62 -9.84
CA GLU A 890 -37.96 10.37 -11.03
C GLU A 890 -37.77 9.54 -12.31
N ALA A 891 -36.62 8.85 -12.42
CA ALA A 891 -36.31 8.02 -13.57
C ALA A 891 -37.25 6.81 -13.67
N VAL A 892 -37.45 6.07 -12.58
CA VAL A 892 -38.32 4.90 -12.50
C VAL A 892 -39.79 5.31 -12.75
N GLY A 893 -40.19 6.47 -12.24
CA GLY A 893 -41.54 7.01 -12.45
C GLY A 893 -41.91 7.25 -13.91
N ARG A 894 -40.96 7.23 -14.84
CA ARG A 894 -41.18 7.35 -16.29
C ARG A 894 -41.17 6.01 -17.04
N SER A 895 -40.78 4.94 -16.40
CA SER A 895 -40.74 3.61 -17.02
C SER A 895 -42.15 3.00 -17.08
N PRO A 896 -42.67 2.54 -18.23
CA PRO A 896 -44.05 2.03 -18.35
C PRO A 896 -44.17 0.56 -17.87
N SER A 897 -43.45 0.12 -16.86
CA SER A 897 -43.42 -1.26 -16.40
C SER A 897 -44.17 -1.49 -15.09
N ALA A 898 -44.68 -2.69 -14.87
CA ALA A 898 -45.29 -3.09 -13.61
C ALA A 898 -44.24 -3.05 -12.46
N GLY A 899 -43.02 -3.52 -12.73
CA GLY A 899 -41.95 -3.52 -11.76
C GLY A 899 -41.59 -2.10 -11.30
N ALA A 900 -41.62 -1.10 -12.15
CA ALA A 900 -41.42 0.31 -11.78
C ALA A 900 -42.50 0.78 -10.79
N GLN A 901 -43.76 0.52 -11.12
CA GLN A 901 -44.88 0.89 -10.25
C GLN A 901 -44.80 0.21 -8.87
N GLU A 902 -44.54 -1.11 -8.85
CA GLU A 902 -44.39 -1.89 -7.64
C GLU A 902 -43.21 -1.42 -6.76
N SER A 903 -42.11 -1.08 -7.38
CA SER A 903 -40.94 -0.57 -6.65
C SER A 903 -41.22 0.79 -6.00
N LEU A 904 -41.88 1.70 -6.69
CA LEU A 904 -42.28 3.00 -6.13
C LEU A 904 -43.25 2.84 -4.97
N VAL A 905 -44.26 1.96 -5.10
CA VAL A 905 -45.23 1.68 -4.03
C VAL A 905 -44.49 1.05 -2.83
N SER A 906 -43.59 0.13 -3.07
CA SER A 906 -42.80 -0.51 -2.01
C SER A 906 -41.95 0.49 -1.21
N VAL A 907 -41.29 1.46 -1.88
CA VAL A 907 -40.55 2.53 -1.22
C VAL A 907 -41.48 3.42 -0.37
N ALA A 908 -42.65 3.76 -0.87
CA ALA A 908 -43.64 4.54 -0.13
C ALA A 908 -44.13 3.84 1.13
N LEU A 909 -44.26 2.50 1.09
CA LEU A 909 -44.73 1.67 2.18
C LEU A 909 -43.63 1.41 3.24
N ASN A 910 -42.36 1.50 2.89
CA ASN A 910 -41.26 1.15 3.76
C ASN A 910 -41.07 2.21 4.87
N ALA A 911 -41.52 1.89 6.09
CA ALA A 911 -41.43 2.79 7.25
C ALA A 911 -39.96 3.11 7.69
N GLY A 912 -38.99 2.28 7.32
CA GLY A 912 -37.57 2.53 7.58
C GLY A 912 -36.94 3.59 6.67
N ARG A 913 -37.65 4.11 5.69
CA ARG A 913 -37.15 5.12 4.76
C ARG A 913 -37.47 6.54 5.24
N PRO A 914 -36.62 7.53 4.92
CA PRO A 914 -36.91 8.94 5.23
C PRO A 914 -38.24 9.41 4.64
N VAL A 915 -38.98 10.21 5.41
CA VAL A 915 -40.29 10.73 5.02
C VAL A 915 -40.30 11.41 3.65
N PRO A 916 -39.34 12.29 3.31
CA PRO A 916 -39.32 12.93 1.99
C PRO A 916 -39.22 11.95 0.83
N ILE A 917 -38.41 10.89 0.98
CA ILE A 917 -38.26 9.83 -0.03
C ILE A 917 -39.57 9.06 -0.18
N ARG A 918 -40.23 8.69 0.90
CA ARG A 918 -41.52 7.99 0.90
C ARG A 918 -42.61 8.82 0.22
N VAL A 919 -42.69 10.11 0.54
CA VAL A 919 -43.65 11.06 -0.07
C VAL A 919 -43.38 11.18 -1.58
N LYS A 920 -42.13 11.41 -1.96
CA LYS A 920 -41.74 11.52 -3.38
C LYS A 920 -42.05 10.25 -4.17
N ALA A 921 -41.80 9.08 -3.58
CA ALA A 921 -42.09 7.77 -4.17
C ALA A 921 -43.61 7.56 -4.35
N ALA A 922 -44.41 7.94 -3.35
CA ALA A 922 -45.88 7.90 -3.45
C ALA A 922 -46.40 8.81 -4.54
N ASP A 923 -45.89 10.04 -4.63
CA ASP A 923 -46.28 10.98 -5.71
C ASP A 923 -45.88 10.47 -7.09
N ALA A 924 -44.68 9.86 -7.20
CA ALA A 924 -44.25 9.24 -8.46
C ALA A 924 -45.16 8.05 -8.83
N ALA A 925 -45.51 7.20 -7.85
CA ALA A 925 -46.44 6.10 -8.05
C ALA A 925 -47.84 6.57 -8.51
N VAL A 926 -48.36 7.64 -7.90
CA VAL A 926 -49.64 8.28 -8.32
C VAL A 926 -49.58 8.72 -9.79
N ARG A 927 -48.56 9.47 -10.17
CA ARG A 927 -48.37 9.91 -11.57
C ARG A 927 -48.19 8.73 -12.51
N HIS A 928 -47.48 7.70 -12.11
CA HIS A 928 -47.28 6.49 -12.89
C HIS A 928 -48.57 5.72 -13.12
N ILE A 929 -49.41 5.59 -12.09
CA ILE A 929 -50.75 4.97 -12.22
C ILE A 929 -51.64 5.79 -13.14
N GLN A 930 -51.58 7.11 -13.04
CA GLN A 930 -52.36 8.01 -13.92
C GLN A 930 -51.93 7.89 -15.38
N ALA A 931 -50.64 7.72 -15.66
CA ALA A 931 -50.10 7.62 -17.01
C ALA A 931 -50.25 6.22 -17.63
N HIS A 932 -50.13 5.18 -16.86
CA HIS A 932 -49.99 3.79 -17.36
C HIS A 932 -51.06 2.82 -16.84
N GLY A 933 -52.02 3.33 -16.04
CA GLY A 933 -53.02 2.48 -15.40
C GLY A 933 -52.46 1.69 -14.20
N ARG A 934 -53.36 0.88 -13.63
CA ARG A 934 -52.97 0.03 -12.49
C ARG A 934 -52.24 -1.22 -12.96
N LEU A 935 -50.94 -1.30 -12.63
CA LEU A 935 -50.05 -2.45 -12.91
C LEU A 935 -49.60 -3.16 -11.66
N THR A 936 -49.92 -2.63 -10.48
CA THR A 936 -49.47 -3.11 -9.17
C THR A 936 -50.12 -4.45 -8.79
N ALA A 937 -49.35 -5.40 -8.24
CA ALA A 937 -49.87 -6.67 -7.77
C ALA A 937 -50.82 -6.51 -6.57
N ALA A 938 -51.79 -7.44 -6.45
CA ALA A 938 -52.84 -7.37 -5.44
C ALA A 938 -52.31 -7.35 -3.98
N ALA A 939 -51.19 -8.06 -3.71
CA ALA A 939 -50.55 -8.09 -2.38
C ALA A 939 -50.05 -6.69 -1.94
N LEU A 940 -49.47 -5.89 -2.84
CA LEU A 940 -49.01 -4.53 -2.54
C LEU A 940 -50.20 -3.58 -2.36
N VAL A 941 -51.31 -3.79 -3.08
CA VAL A 941 -52.53 -3.02 -2.85
C VAL A 941 -53.07 -3.24 -1.45
N GLY A 942 -53.08 -4.48 -0.96
CA GLY A 942 -53.42 -4.78 0.43
C GLY A 942 -52.48 -4.05 1.42
N GLY A 943 -51.18 -4.06 1.16
CA GLY A 943 -50.18 -3.33 1.95
C GLY A 943 -50.46 -1.81 2.02
N VAL A 944 -50.88 -1.19 0.92
CA VAL A 944 -51.27 0.24 0.90
C VAL A 944 -52.51 0.47 1.77
N VAL A 945 -53.52 -0.38 1.67
CA VAL A 945 -54.72 -0.28 2.51
C VAL A 945 -54.41 -0.38 3.99
N ASP A 946 -53.58 -1.31 4.38
CA ASP A 946 -53.21 -1.49 5.78
C ASP A 946 -52.30 -0.38 6.29
N ALA A 947 -51.37 0.07 5.49
CA ALA A 947 -50.46 1.18 5.84
C ALA A 947 -51.25 2.49 6.09
N THR A 948 -52.40 2.75 5.41
CA THR A 948 -53.26 3.94 5.71
C THR A 948 -53.84 3.91 7.11
N LYS A 949 -53.93 2.75 7.75
CA LYS A 949 -54.45 2.59 9.13
C LYS A 949 -53.38 2.78 10.19
N THR A 950 -52.13 2.38 9.88
CA THR A 950 -51.01 2.27 10.84
C THR A 950 -50.00 3.43 10.73
N GLU A 951 -49.94 4.14 9.59
CA GLU A 951 -48.98 5.22 9.37
C GLU A 951 -49.20 6.39 10.32
N GLN A 952 -48.16 6.77 11.07
CA GLN A 952 -48.19 7.87 12.01
C GLN A 952 -47.88 9.22 11.41
N ASN A 953 -47.05 9.26 10.33
CA ASN A 953 -46.72 10.50 9.69
C ASN A 953 -47.87 11.00 8.80
N GLY A 954 -48.40 12.20 9.11
CA GLY A 954 -49.58 12.76 8.44
C GLY A 954 -49.37 12.99 6.95
N GLU A 955 -48.19 13.41 6.51
CA GLU A 955 -47.88 13.67 5.11
C GLU A 955 -47.85 12.37 4.30
N VAL A 956 -47.08 11.36 4.77
CA VAL A 956 -47.03 10.04 4.14
C VAL A 956 -48.42 9.41 4.12
N ARG A 957 -49.15 9.47 5.23
CA ARG A 957 -50.50 8.94 5.33
C ARG A 957 -51.44 9.55 4.29
N SER A 958 -51.38 10.89 4.08
CA SER A 958 -52.16 11.59 3.06
C SER A 958 -51.88 11.05 1.64
N LYS A 959 -50.58 10.82 1.33
CA LYS A 959 -50.18 10.26 0.03
C LYS A 959 -50.60 8.80 -0.14
N LEU A 960 -50.52 8.00 0.93
CA LEU A 960 -51.04 6.64 0.93
C LEU A 960 -52.55 6.57 0.74
N PHE A 961 -53.34 7.51 1.27
CA PHE A 961 -54.76 7.61 0.97
C PHE A 961 -55.01 7.90 -0.50
N THR A 962 -54.21 8.76 -1.14
CA THR A 962 -54.30 9.01 -2.59
C THR A 962 -54.02 7.72 -3.38
N LEU A 963 -52.97 7.00 -3.02
CA LEU A 963 -52.63 5.70 -3.62
C LEU A 963 -53.76 4.68 -3.41
N LYS A 964 -54.29 4.57 -2.19
CA LYS A 964 -55.43 3.72 -1.88
C LYS A 964 -56.63 4.02 -2.81
N GLY A 965 -56.91 5.31 -3.01
CA GLY A 965 -57.99 5.72 -3.92
C GLY A 965 -57.82 5.26 -5.35
N LEU A 966 -56.57 5.29 -5.86
CA LEU A 966 -56.24 4.85 -7.23
C LEU A 966 -56.14 3.32 -7.37
N LEU A 967 -55.66 2.62 -6.35
CA LEU A 967 -55.31 1.20 -6.43
C LEU A 967 -56.43 0.28 -5.91
N ALA A 968 -57.09 0.66 -4.82
CA ALA A 968 -57.97 -0.24 -4.06
C ALA A 968 -59.48 0.03 -4.27
N TYR A 969 -59.83 1.26 -4.66
CA TYR A 969 -61.23 1.54 -4.81
C TYR A 969 -61.82 1.01 -6.11
N THR A 970 -62.77 0.12 -5.96
CA THR A 970 -63.83 -0.16 -6.95
C THR A 970 -65.04 0.66 -6.60
N GLN A 971 -65.93 0.92 -7.56
CA GLN A 971 -67.15 1.69 -7.34
C GLN A 971 -67.97 1.14 -6.18
N GLY A 972 -68.08 -0.21 -6.04
CA GLY A 972 -68.77 -0.87 -4.92
C GLY A 972 -68.04 -0.72 -3.57
N GLY A 973 -66.72 -0.74 -3.55
CA GLY A 973 -65.89 -0.54 -2.33
C GLY A 973 -66.03 0.87 -1.77
N PHE A 974 -66.02 1.88 -2.63
CA PHE A 974 -66.26 3.27 -2.25
C PHE A 974 -67.68 3.50 -1.62
N ILE A 975 -68.71 2.90 -2.22
CA ILE A 975 -70.05 2.95 -1.67
C ILE A 975 -70.11 2.31 -0.26
N THR A 976 -69.38 1.21 -0.06
CA THR A 976 -69.35 0.54 1.27
C THR A 976 -68.63 1.40 2.29
N ASP A 977 -67.52 2.03 1.95
CA ASP A 977 -66.79 2.93 2.84
C ASP A 977 -67.59 4.18 3.18
N LEU A 978 -68.35 4.75 2.22
CA LEU A 978 -69.32 5.82 2.45
C LEU A 978 -70.40 5.45 3.44
N LYS A 979 -70.96 4.23 3.33
CA LYS A 979 -71.95 3.72 4.27
C LYS A 979 -71.40 3.55 5.68
N ASN A 980 -70.16 3.22 5.83
CA ASN A 980 -69.52 2.97 7.10
C ASN A 980 -68.74 4.20 7.62
N PHE A 981 -68.79 5.34 6.92
CA PHE A 981 -68.05 6.54 7.33
C PHE A 981 -68.72 7.16 8.55
N ASN A 982 -68.02 7.06 9.69
CA ASN A 982 -68.34 7.82 10.87
C ASN A 982 -67.33 9.00 10.96
N PRO A 983 -67.81 10.24 10.84
CA PRO A 983 -66.93 11.41 11.00
C PRO A 983 -66.28 11.35 12.38
N PRO A 984 -64.98 11.65 12.48
CA PRO A 984 -64.32 11.71 13.78
C PRO A 984 -65.04 12.73 14.63
N VAL A 985 -65.50 12.33 15.84
CA VAL A 985 -66.05 13.26 16.82
C VAL A 985 -65.00 14.33 17.08
N ALA A 986 -65.33 15.58 16.75
CA ALA A 986 -64.42 16.69 17.03
C ALA A 986 -63.95 16.62 18.48
N PRO A 987 -62.70 16.67 18.76
CA PRO A 987 -62.24 16.71 20.14
C PRO A 987 -62.90 17.87 20.83
N PRO A 988 -63.35 17.70 22.12
CA PRO A 988 -63.97 18.77 22.85
C PRO A 988 -63.07 20.01 22.76
N ALA A 989 -63.71 21.15 22.47
CA ALA A 989 -63.00 22.42 22.38
C ALA A 989 -62.14 22.58 23.65
N PRO A 990 -60.85 22.92 23.52
CA PRO A 990 -60.00 23.14 24.68
C PRO A 990 -60.73 24.12 25.63
N PRO A 991 -60.73 23.88 26.95
CA PRO A 991 -61.36 24.76 27.91
C PRO A 991 -60.86 26.20 27.64
N LYS A 992 -61.80 27.14 27.48
CA LYS A 992 -61.44 28.54 27.35
C LYS A 992 -60.51 28.92 28.48
N GLU A 993 -59.32 29.38 28.15
CA GLU A 993 -58.45 29.97 29.14
C GLU A 993 -59.20 31.02 29.94
N PRO A 994 -59.09 31.02 31.28
CA PRO A 994 -59.75 32.03 32.09
C PRO A 994 -59.25 33.41 31.66
N GLU A 995 -60.21 34.27 31.31
CA GLU A 995 -59.97 35.62 30.88
C GLU A 995 -59.07 36.32 31.88
N LYS A 996 -57.88 36.73 31.47
CA LYS A 996 -56.92 37.44 32.31
C LYS A 996 -57.65 38.69 32.82
N ALA A 997 -57.79 38.78 34.16
CA ALA A 997 -58.28 39.98 34.82
C ALA A 997 -57.55 41.24 34.32
N PRO A 998 -58.21 42.35 34.12
CA PRO A 998 -57.62 43.54 33.56
C PRO A 998 -56.58 44.10 34.58
N ASN A 999 -55.38 44.33 34.05
CA ASN A 999 -54.27 44.95 34.78
C ASN A 999 -54.74 46.27 35.41
N PRO A 1000 -54.48 46.52 36.67
CA PRO A 1000 -54.79 47.82 37.29
C PRO A 1000 -53.97 48.91 36.62
N LYS A 1001 -54.64 49.95 36.16
CA LYS A 1001 -54.00 51.16 35.64
C LYS A 1001 -52.97 51.70 36.65
N LYS A 1002 -51.71 51.79 36.21
CA LYS A 1002 -50.71 52.64 36.91
C LYS A 1002 -51.16 54.06 36.74
N ASP A 1003 -51.50 54.75 37.84
CA ASP A 1003 -51.68 56.23 37.90
C ASP A 1003 -50.38 56.95 37.55
N PRO A 1004 -50.41 57.95 36.72
CA PRO A 1004 -49.30 58.84 36.51
C PRO A 1004 -49.30 59.94 37.56
N GLY A 1005 -48.35 59.92 38.46
CA GLY A 1005 -48.29 61.01 39.46
C GLY A 1005 -47.03 60.97 40.34
N ASN A 1006 -46.16 61.91 40.03
CA ASN A 1006 -45.01 62.50 40.71
C ASN A 1006 -43.67 61.86 40.51
#